data_14c413c227a83301d778df281e35dbd7
#
_entry.id   14c413c227a83301d778df281e35dbd7
#
_cell.length_a   1.000
_cell.length_b   1.000
_cell.length_c   1.000
_cell.angle_alpha   90.00
_cell.angle_beta   90.00
_cell.angle_gamma   90.00
#
_symmetry.space_group_name_H-M   'P 1'
#
loop_
_entity.id
_entity.type
_entity.pdbx_description
1 polymer ?
#
loop_
_entity_poly.entity_id
_entity_poly.type
_entity_poly.pdbx_seq_one_letter_code
_entity_poly.pdbx_strand_id
1 'polypeptide(L)'
;MLFTDIELSTQQVRALGADRWENVLEQHSRIVRDALSKHGGTEIRTQGDSFFAVFTSPIEAITAAAEMQRSLSMEAWPHGVSLRVRMGLHTGEARPASATAGADYVGFEVHRAARIAAVGHGGQVLVSETTESLLRQALPTGLGLVDLGRHRLRDLVPQKIYQLIGDGLPDTFPPLRSLDARPNNLPTQTTTFIGREDEVATALRLLETTRLLTLTGPGGTGKTRLVLHLAADLLDRYADGAWLIELASVTDPAGVGPTVAAAVHIGERSSRSVIETLTSALRTRELLLVLDNCEHLIAACADLADALLRSCPRVVILATSREGLNVPGETLMPVPSLRVPEGNRLPPLDELRRYEAIRLFVDRCAAFEPTFALTEENAADVLRICRRLDGVPLALELAAARVRVLSVRQVAQRLDDRFRLLTGGGRTVVARQQTLRALIDWSYDLLRDAERLLLRRLSVFVRGWRLEAAEAVCAGEGIERDAMLDLLAHLVDKSLVVKQDRGGVARYTMLETVREYAREKLVDSGEASTLRKRHFDYFFSSVAGAWSPTSRRDPATVWTNLEYENLRAALEWVEAEPNSGEQVLLLAAGMLGAALSRGRIGELRQFLNEALAHSDPTAATRGRAVALLTAAILAGMQGDNQAARVPAGEAVRLLRALGQKRELAYALGNVARASVGDPTISGPALKESRALLEELGDEWGIAMILFVISDGALDRGDYESARAGLTQSVTLFRKVGDLQASTSPLVSLGRLACVDGDYPRARALVDEALTIRKQAENPWQMSLALNSLGEVARCEGDAPRAAPLFEEALTLARDLGDDMIVSWSLHNLGHVALQAGGLATAAARFRESLLMRRRGGPSVNVAAGLAGLASIALRSGAPPEAARLFGAVEAMLESAHGVLPPADEHVRSADMVATRNRMGDGPFVAAFREGRAASFDELDAMASAVAVRISGELLR
;
A
#
# COMPACT_ATOMS: atom_id res chain seq x y z
N MET A 1 8.45 16.32 -30.23
CA MET A 1 9.60 15.66 -29.64
C MET A 1 9.39 14.14 -29.75
N LEU A 2 10.39 13.46 -30.26
CA LEU A 2 10.43 11.99 -30.40
C LEU A 2 11.68 11.48 -29.71
N PHE A 3 11.50 10.50 -28.82
CA PHE A 3 12.56 9.71 -28.24
C PHE A 3 12.47 8.27 -28.74
N THR A 4 13.62 7.68 -29.09
CA THR A 4 13.73 6.27 -29.44
C THR A 4 14.81 5.59 -28.61
N ASP A 5 14.66 4.29 -28.33
CA ASP A 5 15.61 3.54 -27.54
C ASP A 5 15.52 2.04 -27.86
N ILE A 6 16.66 1.34 -27.96
CA ILE A 6 16.70 -0.09 -28.25
C ILE A 6 16.43 -0.90 -26.97
N GLU A 7 15.41 -1.75 -27.01
CA GLU A 7 15.09 -2.62 -25.87
C GLU A 7 16.21 -3.65 -25.62
N LEU A 8 16.65 -3.77 -24.35
CA LEU A 8 17.69 -4.73 -23.92
C LEU A 8 19.05 -4.56 -24.62
N SER A 9 19.41 -3.37 -25.08
CA SER A 9 20.65 -3.08 -25.80
C SER A 9 21.91 -3.60 -25.08
N THR A 10 22.02 -3.41 -23.76
CA THR A 10 23.15 -3.89 -22.93
C THR A 10 23.29 -5.42 -22.97
N GLN A 11 22.19 -6.17 -23.01
CA GLN A 11 22.25 -7.64 -23.12
C GLN A 11 22.69 -8.06 -24.52
N GLN A 12 22.23 -7.35 -25.53
CA GLN A 12 22.63 -7.62 -26.92
C GLN A 12 24.11 -7.33 -27.16
N VAL A 13 24.65 -6.24 -26.60
CA VAL A 13 26.10 -5.95 -26.61
C VAL A 13 26.90 -7.11 -26.00
N ARG A 14 26.45 -7.63 -24.84
CA ARG A 14 27.13 -8.75 -24.16
C ARG A 14 27.09 -10.05 -25.01
N ALA A 15 25.98 -10.26 -25.72
CA ALA A 15 25.79 -11.47 -26.53
C ALA A 15 26.59 -11.45 -27.85
N LEU A 16 26.69 -10.27 -28.49
CA LEU A 16 27.32 -10.13 -29.83
C LEU A 16 28.80 -9.77 -29.79
N GLY A 17 29.24 -9.10 -28.73
CA GLY A 17 30.53 -8.41 -28.65
C GLY A 17 30.49 -7.02 -29.31
N ALA A 18 31.48 -6.16 -28.96
CA ALA A 18 31.50 -4.77 -29.34
C ALA A 18 31.48 -4.52 -30.86
N ASP A 19 32.35 -5.20 -31.61
CA ASP A 19 32.52 -5.00 -33.06
C ASP A 19 31.25 -5.34 -33.87
N ARG A 20 30.55 -6.42 -33.47
CA ARG A 20 29.32 -6.85 -34.15
C ARG A 20 28.14 -5.96 -33.79
N TRP A 21 28.12 -5.47 -32.56
CA TRP A 21 27.12 -4.52 -32.10
C TRP A 21 27.25 -3.17 -32.81
N GLU A 22 28.46 -2.71 -33.08
CA GLU A 22 28.70 -1.46 -33.81
C GLU A 22 28.03 -1.46 -35.20
N ASN A 23 28.16 -2.57 -35.94
CA ASN A 23 27.50 -2.75 -37.25
C ASN A 23 25.96 -2.69 -37.12
N VAL A 24 25.38 -3.26 -36.07
CA VAL A 24 23.94 -3.21 -35.81
C VAL A 24 23.50 -1.77 -35.49
N LEU A 25 24.28 -1.04 -34.70
CA LEU A 25 24.00 0.36 -34.36
C LEU A 25 24.12 1.28 -35.58
N GLU A 26 25.10 1.08 -36.48
CA GLU A 26 25.22 1.84 -37.72
C GLU A 26 23.99 1.66 -38.61
N GLN A 27 23.52 0.41 -38.75
CA GLN A 27 22.35 0.11 -39.57
C GLN A 27 21.06 0.67 -38.96
N HIS A 28 20.89 0.56 -37.64
CA HIS A 28 19.81 1.19 -36.88
C HIS A 28 19.82 2.69 -37.05
N SER A 29 20.97 3.33 -36.87
CA SER A 29 21.14 4.80 -37.00
C SER A 29 20.83 5.33 -38.41
N ARG A 30 21.17 4.53 -39.43
CA ARG A 30 20.82 4.87 -40.83
C ARG A 30 19.31 4.88 -41.02
N ILE A 31 18.59 3.82 -40.60
CA ILE A 31 17.13 3.74 -40.72
C ILE A 31 16.44 4.90 -40.01
N VAL A 32 16.88 5.23 -38.78
CA VAL A 32 16.31 6.34 -37.99
C VAL A 32 16.55 7.68 -38.72
N ARG A 33 17.77 7.96 -39.19
CA ARG A 33 18.13 9.21 -39.87
C ARG A 33 17.43 9.35 -41.22
N ASP A 34 17.28 8.29 -41.99
CA ASP A 34 16.54 8.27 -43.23
C ASP A 34 15.08 8.69 -43.02
N ALA A 35 14.41 8.14 -42.05
CA ALA A 35 13.03 8.49 -41.69
C ALA A 35 12.93 9.93 -41.15
N LEU A 36 13.86 10.38 -40.29
CA LEU A 36 13.92 11.77 -39.82
C LEU A 36 14.06 12.75 -41.00
N SER A 37 15.02 12.50 -41.90
CA SER A 37 15.26 13.35 -43.08
C SER A 37 14.04 13.45 -43.99
N LYS A 38 13.34 12.33 -44.22
CA LYS A 38 12.18 12.24 -45.07
C LYS A 38 10.96 12.99 -44.53
N HIS A 39 10.81 13.04 -43.22
CA HIS A 39 9.66 13.66 -42.56
C HIS A 39 9.99 14.95 -41.81
N GLY A 40 11.09 15.65 -42.16
CA GLY A 40 11.41 16.98 -41.63
C GLY A 40 11.81 16.98 -40.13
N GLY A 41 12.24 15.83 -39.61
CA GLY A 41 12.74 15.71 -38.24
C GLY A 41 14.19 16.18 -38.11
N THR A 42 14.50 16.89 -37.06
CA THR A 42 15.86 17.32 -36.73
C THR A 42 16.41 16.47 -35.60
N GLU A 43 17.52 15.74 -35.87
CA GLU A 43 18.27 15.06 -34.83
C GLU A 43 18.93 16.06 -33.90
N ILE A 44 18.66 15.99 -32.61
CA ILE A 44 19.22 16.89 -31.59
C ILE A 44 20.38 16.22 -30.88
N ARG A 45 20.17 14.95 -30.45
CA ARG A 45 21.16 14.22 -29.71
C ARG A 45 21.02 12.72 -29.96
N THR A 46 22.18 12.07 -30.12
CA THR A 46 22.28 10.60 -30.10
C THR A 46 23.21 10.22 -28.94
N GLN A 47 22.77 9.31 -28.11
CA GLN A 47 23.56 8.80 -26.98
C GLN A 47 23.49 7.27 -26.98
N GLY A 48 24.55 6.66 -27.50
CA GLY A 48 24.57 5.20 -27.71
C GLY A 48 23.55 4.78 -28.76
N ASP A 49 22.52 4.06 -28.32
CA ASP A 49 21.43 3.52 -29.12
C ASP A 49 20.13 4.36 -29.10
N SER A 50 20.12 5.44 -28.32
CA SER A 50 18.96 6.31 -28.13
C SER A 50 19.07 7.57 -29.00
N PHE A 51 17.96 7.94 -29.65
CA PHE A 51 17.84 9.20 -30.43
C PHE A 51 16.84 10.13 -29.77
N PHE A 52 17.17 11.41 -29.75
CA PHE A 52 16.26 12.50 -29.48
C PHE A 52 16.14 13.39 -30.71
N ALA A 53 14.93 13.49 -31.27
CA ALA A 53 14.61 14.29 -32.42
C ALA A 53 13.43 15.24 -32.17
N VAL A 54 13.39 16.38 -32.85
CA VAL A 54 12.31 17.35 -32.82
C VAL A 54 11.70 17.55 -34.18
N PHE A 55 10.41 17.85 -34.21
CA PHE A 55 9.61 18.14 -35.40
C PHE A 55 8.81 19.41 -35.16
N THR A 56 8.52 20.12 -36.21
CA THR A 56 7.61 21.29 -36.20
C THR A 56 6.14 20.87 -36.26
N SER A 57 5.85 19.66 -36.73
CA SER A 57 4.50 19.09 -36.87
C SER A 57 4.35 17.75 -36.13
N PRO A 58 3.29 17.58 -35.33
CA PRO A 58 2.96 16.28 -34.72
C PRO A 58 2.63 15.21 -35.78
N ILE A 59 2.08 15.60 -36.94
CA ILE A 59 1.74 14.70 -38.05
C ILE A 59 3.00 14.11 -38.68
N GLU A 60 4.02 14.95 -38.91
CA GLU A 60 5.31 14.51 -39.43
C GLU A 60 6.01 13.59 -38.43
N ALA A 61 5.97 13.93 -37.13
CA ALA A 61 6.56 13.12 -36.08
C ALA A 61 5.95 11.71 -35.98
N ILE A 62 4.62 11.59 -36.05
CA ILE A 62 3.93 10.29 -35.94
C ILE A 62 4.13 9.46 -37.20
N THR A 63 4.19 10.12 -38.37
CA THR A 63 4.45 9.45 -39.64
C THR A 63 5.89 8.93 -39.71
N ALA A 64 6.86 9.70 -39.24
CA ALA A 64 8.26 9.28 -39.12
C ALA A 64 8.39 8.07 -38.17
N ALA A 65 7.74 8.13 -37.01
CA ALA A 65 7.77 7.02 -36.03
C ALA A 65 7.16 5.73 -36.61
N ALA A 66 6.03 5.83 -37.31
CA ALA A 66 5.41 4.69 -37.97
C ALA A 66 6.31 4.10 -39.07
N GLU A 67 6.95 4.95 -39.90
CA GLU A 67 7.90 4.48 -40.93
C GLU A 67 9.14 3.85 -40.30
N MET A 68 9.71 4.44 -39.25
CA MET A 68 10.84 3.87 -38.52
C MET A 68 10.50 2.46 -38.04
N GLN A 69 9.35 2.25 -37.37
CA GLN A 69 8.98 0.93 -36.84
C GLN A 69 8.78 -0.10 -37.95
N ARG A 70 8.16 0.28 -39.07
CA ARG A 70 8.01 -0.60 -40.24
C ARG A 70 9.36 -1.01 -40.80
N SER A 71 10.25 -0.02 -41.03
CA SER A 71 11.58 -0.28 -41.56
C SER A 71 12.42 -1.13 -40.63
N LEU A 72 12.40 -0.85 -39.33
CA LEU A 72 13.11 -1.63 -38.31
C LEU A 72 12.59 -3.07 -38.22
N SER A 73 11.28 -3.29 -38.37
CA SER A 73 10.66 -4.63 -38.31
C SER A 73 10.91 -5.46 -39.60
N MET A 74 11.10 -4.81 -40.75
CA MET A 74 11.35 -5.46 -42.04
C MET A 74 12.84 -5.69 -42.33
N GLU A 75 13.72 -5.07 -41.55
CA GLU A 75 15.16 -5.13 -41.76
C GLU A 75 15.72 -6.53 -41.44
N ALA A 76 16.60 -6.99 -42.32
CA ALA A 76 17.35 -8.24 -42.11
C ALA A 76 18.58 -7.95 -41.24
N TRP A 77 18.44 -8.05 -39.94
CA TRP A 77 19.50 -7.74 -38.99
C TRP A 77 20.65 -8.74 -39.06
N PRO A 78 21.93 -8.28 -39.08
CA PRO A 78 23.08 -9.13 -39.09
C PRO A 78 23.11 -10.07 -37.88
N HIS A 79 23.68 -11.24 -38.04
CA HIS A 79 23.90 -12.25 -36.99
C HIS A 79 22.62 -12.82 -36.33
N GLY A 80 21.44 -12.71 -36.97
CA GLY A 80 20.18 -13.27 -36.48
C GLY A 80 19.60 -12.50 -35.25
N VAL A 81 20.00 -11.27 -35.08
CA VAL A 81 19.48 -10.40 -34.00
C VAL A 81 18.05 -9.98 -34.35
N SER A 82 17.19 -9.90 -33.32
CA SER A 82 15.88 -9.23 -33.44
C SER A 82 15.95 -7.91 -32.71
N LEU A 83 16.13 -6.82 -33.46
CA LEU A 83 16.19 -5.48 -32.85
C LEU A 83 14.79 -4.93 -32.66
N ARG A 84 14.45 -4.52 -31.44
CA ARG A 84 13.18 -3.89 -31.11
C ARG A 84 13.43 -2.52 -30.51
N VAL A 85 12.81 -1.48 -31.08
CA VAL A 85 12.97 -0.10 -30.68
C VAL A 85 11.65 0.42 -30.09
N ARG A 86 11.69 0.95 -28.88
CA ARG A 86 10.55 1.67 -28.27
C ARG A 86 10.64 3.15 -28.62
N MET A 87 9.47 3.78 -28.78
CA MET A 87 9.39 5.18 -29.18
C MET A 87 8.35 5.93 -28.35
N GLY A 88 8.63 7.19 -28.02
CA GLY A 88 7.71 8.07 -27.31
C GLY A 88 7.60 9.44 -27.97
N LEU A 89 6.36 9.85 -28.26
CA LEU A 89 6.03 11.15 -28.83
C LEU A 89 5.33 12.05 -27.81
N HIS A 90 5.84 13.28 -27.71
CA HIS A 90 5.21 14.31 -26.91
C HIS A 90 5.30 15.68 -27.59
N THR A 91 4.26 16.50 -27.41
CA THR A 91 4.22 17.87 -27.89
C THR A 91 4.18 18.84 -26.73
N GLY A 92 5.14 19.74 -26.68
CA GLY A 92 5.26 20.76 -25.63
C GLY A 92 6.34 21.76 -25.95
N GLU A 93 6.44 22.82 -25.16
CA GLU A 93 7.47 23.85 -25.31
C GLU A 93 8.80 23.36 -24.74
N ALA A 94 9.83 23.41 -25.56
CA ALA A 94 11.21 23.13 -25.18
C ALA A 94 12.10 24.34 -25.48
N ARG A 95 13.06 24.60 -24.58
CA ARG A 95 13.98 25.74 -24.77
C ARG A 95 15.33 25.25 -25.28
N PRO A 96 15.95 25.90 -26.27
CA PRO A 96 17.31 25.57 -26.64
C PRO A 96 18.26 25.85 -25.46
N ALA A 97 19.18 24.96 -25.22
CA ALA A 97 20.17 25.10 -24.14
C ALA A 97 21.21 26.21 -24.39
N SER A 98 21.44 26.63 -25.65
CA SER A 98 22.23 27.80 -26.01
C SER A 98 21.68 28.50 -27.26
N ALA A 99 22.07 29.75 -27.49
CA ALA A 99 21.61 30.54 -28.65
C ALA A 99 22.26 30.15 -29.98
N THR A 100 23.20 29.20 -30.01
CA THR A 100 23.91 28.75 -31.22
C THR A 100 23.19 27.55 -31.87
N ALA A 101 23.13 27.57 -33.20
CA ALA A 101 22.53 26.50 -34.01
C ALA A 101 23.22 25.15 -33.73
N GLY A 102 22.45 24.15 -33.33
CA GLY A 102 22.93 22.83 -32.89
C GLY A 102 22.80 22.58 -31.38
N ALA A 103 22.14 23.49 -30.67
CA ALA A 103 21.95 23.37 -29.21
C ALA A 103 20.96 22.26 -28.82
N ASP A 104 21.31 21.55 -27.74
CA ASP A 104 20.40 20.61 -27.05
C ASP A 104 19.15 21.36 -26.52
N TYR A 105 18.04 20.67 -26.41
CA TYR A 105 16.82 21.18 -25.78
C TYR A 105 16.73 20.75 -24.33
N VAL A 106 16.32 21.68 -23.48
CA VAL A 106 16.13 21.43 -22.04
C VAL A 106 14.74 21.88 -21.62
N GLY A 107 14.24 21.24 -20.57
CA GLY A 107 12.96 21.57 -19.98
C GLY A 107 12.12 20.35 -19.61
N PHE A 108 11.08 20.60 -18.87
CA PHE A 108 10.20 19.56 -18.33
C PHE A 108 9.54 18.70 -19.42
N GLU A 109 9.18 19.30 -20.56
CA GLU A 109 8.53 18.61 -21.68
C GLU A 109 9.46 17.64 -22.41
N VAL A 110 10.77 17.92 -22.45
CA VAL A 110 11.79 16.99 -22.97
C VAL A 110 11.87 15.74 -22.09
N HIS A 111 11.89 15.91 -20.76
CA HIS A 111 11.86 14.79 -19.81
C HIS A 111 10.57 13.99 -19.94
N ARG A 112 9.42 14.65 -20.13
CA ARG A 112 8.13 13.98 -20.33
C ARG A 112 8.15 13.05 -21.56
N ALA A 113 8.66 13.54 -22.69
CA ALA A 113 8.81 12.74 -23.90
C ALA A 113 9.69 11.48 -23.67
N ALA A 114 10.82 11.65 -23.00
CA ALA A 114 11.71 10.54 -22.64
C ALA A 114 11.04 9.51 -21.69
N ARG A 115 10.28 9.98 -20.70
CA ARG A 115 9.54 9.08 -19.78
C ARG A 115 8.43 8.30 -20.47
N ILE A 116 7.75 8.89 -21.44
CA ILE A 116 6.75 8.20 -22.27
C ILE A 116 7.42 7.09 -23.08
N ALA A 117 8.56 7.35 -23.72
CA ALA A 117 9.32 6.31 -24.43
C ALA A 117 9.75 5.17 -23.50
N ALA A 118 10.21 5.50 -22.29
CA ALA A 118 10.78 4.55 -21.35
C ALA A 118 9.78 3.48 -20.85
N VAL A 119 8.48 3.79 -20.78
CA VAL A 119 7.45 2.83 -20.31
C VAL A 119 6.93 1.91 -21.42
N GLY A 120 7.33 2.12 -22.66
CA GLY A 120 6.97 1.30 -23.80
C GLY A 120 7.81 0.03 -23.91
N HIS A 121 7.32 -0.89 -24.75
CA HIS A 121 8.01 -2.11 -25.15
C HIS A 121 8.68 -1.93 -26.51
N GLY A 122 9.70 -2.71 -26.79
CA GLY A 122 10.35 -2.71 -28.10
C GLY A 122 9.36 -3.02 -29.23
N GLY A 123 9.31 -2.14 -30.24
CA GLY A 123 8.31 -2.18 -31.32
C GLY A 123 7.09 -1.29 -31.06
N GLN A 124 6.92 -0.75 -29.84
CA GLN A 124 5.78 0.07 -29.45
C GLN A 124 6.06 1.57 -29.64
N VAL A 125 5.08 2.29 -30.14
CA VAL A 125 5.10 3.75 -30.27
C VAL A 125 4.03 4.33 -29.34
N LEU A 126 4.45 5.09 -28.34
CA LEU A 126 3.58 5.74 -27.37
C LEU A 126 3.43 7.23 -27.63
N VAL A 127 2.24 7.74 -27.40
CA VAL A 127 1.86 9.13 -27.69
C VAL A 127 1.22 9.75 -26.45
N SER A 128 1.60 10.97 -26.11
CA SER A 128 0.97 11.73 -25.01
C SER A 128 -0.42 12.22 -25.36
N GLU A 129 -1.24 12.52 -24.35
CA GLU A 129 -2.56 13.15 -24.49
C GLU A 129 -2.49 14.48 -25.27
N THR A 130 -1.46 15.30 -25.02
CA THR A 130 -1.25 16.57 -25.75
C THR A 130 -1.03 16.33 -27.24
N THR A 131 -0.21 15.35 -27.59
CA THR A 131 0.06 15.01 -29.00
C THR A 131 -1.18 14.38 -29.66
N GLU A 132 -1.89 13.48 -28.96
CA GLU A 132 -3.15 12.89 -29.45
C GLU A 132 -4.18 13.95 -29.75
N SER A 133 -4.38 14.92 -28.86
CA SER A 133 -5.35 16.01 -29.05
C SER A 133 -5.08 16.84 -30.32
N LEU A 134 -3.83 17.03 -30.70
CA LEU A 134 -3.43 17.70 -31.92
C LEU A 134 -3.58 16.84 -33.18
N LEU A 135 -3.50 15.52 -33.04
CA LEU A 135 -3.63 14.55 -34.13
C LEU A 135 -5.07 14.10 -34.40
N ARG A 136 -5.98 14.26 -33.43
CA ARG A 136 -7.35 13.70 -33.45
C ARG A 136 -8.12 13.97 -34.73
N GLN A 137 -7.94 15.15 -35.34
CA GLN A 137 -8.64 15.53 -36.55
C GLN A 137 -7.79 15.39 -37.85
N ALA A 138 -6.50 15.05 -37.70
CA ALA A 138 -5.54 15.06 -38.80
C ALA A 138 -4.61 13.83 -38.82
N LEU A 139 -5.05 12.74 -38.23
CA LEU A 139 -4.28 11.48 -38.20
C LEU A 139 -4.15 10.92 -39.63
N PRO A 140 -2.93 10.57 -40.10
CA PRO A 140 -2.72 10.01 -41.43
C PRO A 140 -3.56 8.75 -41.68
N THR A 141 -4.04 8.58 -42.91
CA THR A 141 -4.83 7.41 -43.31
C THR A 141 -4.06 6.10 -43.06
N GLY A 142 -4.70 5.11 -42.45
CA GLY A 142 -4.10 3.82 -42.09
C GLY A 142 -3.35 3.79 -40.76
N LEU A 143 -3.34 4.91 -40.01
CA LEU A 143 -2.88 5.00 -38.64
C LEU A 143 -4.05 5.18 -37.67
N GLY A 144 -3.96 4.63 -36.49
CA GLY A 144 -4.92 4.76 -35.39
C GLY A 144 -4.23 4.97 -34.06
N LEU A 145 -4.98 5.48 -33.06
CA LEU A 145 -4.51 5.62 -31.68
C LEU A 145 -5.44 4.87 -30.74
N VAL A 146 -4.88 3.98 -29.95
CA VAL A 146 -5.59 3.23 -28.90
C VAL A 146 -5.30 3.87 -27.55
N ASP A 147 -6.35 4.18 -26.81
CA ASP A 147 -6.26 4.70 -25.45
C ASP A 147 -5.83 3.61 -24.48
N LEU A 148 -4.66 3.74 -23.88
CA LEU A 148 -4.14 2.81 -22.87
C LEU A 148 -4.49 3.22 -21.43
N GLY A 149 -5.19 4.34 -21.25
CA GLY A 149 -5.57 4.84 -19.94
C GLY A 149 -4.57 5.82 -19.30
N ARG A 150 -4.77 6.10 -18.02
CA ARG A 150 -3.86 6.96 -17.24
C ARG A 150 -2.82 6.11 -16.53
N HIS A 151 -1.56 6.51 -16.63
CA HIS A 151 -0.42 5.82 -16.06
C HIS A 151 0.44 6.76 -15.23
N ARG A 152 0.91 6.28 -14.07
CA ARG A 152 1.93 6.98 -13.27
C ARG A 152 3.29 6.75 -13.92
N LEU A 153 3.81 7.80 -14.52
CA LEU A 153 5.18 7.83 -15.03
C LEU A 153 6.10 8.39 -13.95
N ARG A 154 7.34 7.98 -14.00
CA ARG A 154 8.36 8.43 -13.05
C ARG A 154 8.55 9.95 -13.15
N ASP A 155 8.64 10.62 -12.02
CA ASP A 155 8.83 12.07 -11.88
C ASP A 155 7.74 12.93 -12.57
N LEU A 156 6.59 12.35 -12.91
CA LEU A 156 5.48 13.03 -13.57
C LEU A 156 4.15 12.76 -12.84
N VAL A 157 3.25 13.73 -12.93
CA VAL A 157 1.84 13.48 -12.57
C VAL A 157 1.23 12.44 -13.52
N PRO A 158 0.20 11.68 -13.11
CA PRO A 158 -0.39 10.65 -13.97
C PRO A 158 -0.76 11.17 -15.34
N GLN A 159 -0.24 10.52 -16.39
CA GLN A 159 -0.41 10.90 -17.80
C GLN A 159 -1.34 9.93 -18.50
N LYS A 160 -2.18 10.44 -19.39
CA LYS A 160 -2.94 9.62 -20.30
C LYS A 160 -2.07 9.29 -21.52
N ILE A 161 -1.95 8.00 -21.83
CA ILE A 161 -1.04 7.48 -22.85
C ILE A 161 -1.86 6.77 -23.93
N TYR A 162 -1.45 6.97 -25.18
CA TYR A 162 -2.02 6.32 -26.34
C TYR A 162 -0.96 5.50 -27.05
N GLN A 163 -1.37 4.40 -27.68
CA GLN A 163 -0.52 3.58 -28.53
C GLN A 163 -0.86 3.83 -29.98
N LEU A 164 0.16 4.04 -30.80
CA LEU A 164 0.01 4.08 -32.25
C LEU A 164 -0.19 2.68 -32.80
N ILE A 165 -1.23 2.50 -33.61
CA ILE A 165 -1.53 1.27 -34.36
C ILE A 165 -1.68 1.58 -35.84
N GLY A 166 -1.51 0.57 -36.70
CA GLY A 166 -1.69 0.70 -38.15
C GLY A 166 -1.10 -0.48 -38.90
N ASP A 167 -1.30 -0.51 -40.22
CA ASP A 167 -0.78 -1.57 -41.08
C ASP A 167 0.74 -1.71 -40.97
N GLY A 168 1.20 -2.94 -40.67
CA GLY A 168 2.62 -3.24 -40.49
C GLY A 168 3.23 -2.78 -39.18
N LEU A 169 2.42 -2.32 -38.21
CA LEU A 169 2.84 -2.04 -36.86
C LEU A 169 2.32 -3.12 -35.89
N PRO A 170 3.10 -3.55 -34.90
CA PRO A 170 2.60 -4.41 -33.83
C PRO A 170 1.49 -3.69 -33.04
N ASP A 171 0.41 -4.39 -32.72
CA ASP A 171 -0.76 -3.84 -32.02
C ASP A 171 -0.94 -4.41 -30.59
N THR A 172 -0.36 -5.55 -30.30
CA THR A 172 -0.50 -6.26 -29.03
C THR A 172 0.80 -6.25 -28.24
N PHE A 173 0.76 -5.66 -27.04
CA PHE A 173 1.90 -5.56 -26.13
C PHE A 173 1.49 -5.94 -24.71
N PRO A 174 2.43 -6.38 -23.86
CA PRO A 174 2.19 -6.48 -22.42
C PRO A 174 1.76 -5.12 -21.83
N PRO A 175 1.21 -5.07 -20.60
CA PRO A 175 0.94 -3.82 -19.90
C PRO A 175 2.17 -2.90 -19.87
N LEU A 176 1.96 -1.57 -19.97
CA LEU A 176 3.05 -0.60 -19.94
C LEU A 176 3.89 -0.74 -18.66
N ARG A 177 5.20 -0.54 -18.77
CA ARG A 177 6.16 -0.52 -17.65
C ARG A 177 6.02 0.76 -16.82
N SER A 178 4.78 1.13 -16.49
CA SER A 178 4.48 2.27 -15.63
C SER A 178 4.60 1.88 -14.15
N LEU A 179 4.63 2.86 -13.25
CA LEU A 179 4.61 2.59 -11.81
C LEU A 179 3.35 1.84 -11.36
N ASP A 180 2.32 1.75 -12.20
CA ASP A 180 1.08 1.00 -11.93
C ASP A 180 1.15 -0.46 -12.40
N ALA A 181 2.22 -0.88 -13.08
CA ALA A 181 2.36 -2.23 -13.61
C ALA A 181 2.63 -3.30 -12.54
N ARG A 182 3.16 -2.91 -11.39
CA ARG A 182 3.45 -3.77 -10.24
C ARG A 182 2.90 -3.15 -8.96
N PRO A 183 2.55 -3.96 -7.96
CA PRO A 183 2.12 -3.45 -6.66
C PRO A 183 3.19 -2.56 -6.04
N ASN A 184 2.83 -1.36 -5.57
CA ASN A 184 3.74 -0.49 -4.87
C ASN A 184 3.00 0.64 -4.15
N ASN A 185 3.68 1.24 -3.16
CA ASN A 185 3.22 2.44 -2.46
C ASN A 185 4.17 3.64 -2.65
N LEU A 186 5.00 3.62 -3.71
CA LEU A 186 5.98 4.69 -3.95
C LEU A 186 5.27 6.02 -4.21
N PRO A 187 5.70 7.13 -3.57
CA PRO A 187 5.10 8.43 -3.75
C PRO A 187 5.43 9.00 -5.15
N THR A 188 4.47 9.72 -5.72
CA THR A 188 4.71 10.46 -6.97
C THR A 188 5.69 11.60 -6.71
N GLN A 189 6.82 11.60 -7.41
CA GLN A 189 7.81 12.67 -7.33
C GLN A 189 7.33 13.87 -8.18
N THR A 190 7.28 15.06 -7.58
CA THR A 190 6.78 16.28 -8.24
C THR A 190 7.90 17.13 -8.83
N THR A 191 9.16 16.81 -8.54
CA THR A 191 10.34 17.55 -9.03
C THR A 191 11.34 16.60 -9.67
N THR A 192 12.04 17.08 -10.72
CA THR A 192 13.03 16.31 -11.47
C THR A 192 14.18 15.82 -10.56
N PHE A 193 14.57 14.57 -10.73
CA PHE A 193 15.79 14.02 -10.13
C PHE A 193 16.99 14.41 -10.98
N ILE A 194 17.97 15.09 -10.38
CA ILE A 194 19.11 15.68 -11.10
C ILE A 194 20.42 15.10 -10.58
N GLY A 195 21.26 14.65 -11.50
CA GLY A 195 22.58 14.08 -11.21
C GLY A 195 22.49 12.67 -10.63
N ARG A 196 23.57 12.22 -10.02
CA ARG A 196 23.67 10.91 -9.36
C ARG A 196 23.70 9.71 -10.30
N GLU A 197 23.99 9.92 -11.55
CA GLU A 197 24.04 8.86 -12.56
C GLU A 197 25.04 7.76 -12.17
N ASP A 198 26.20 8.15 -11.58
CA ASP A 198 27.25 7.22 -11.09
C ASP A 198 26.79 6.46 -9.84
N GLU A 199 26.11 7.12 -8.90
CA GLU A 199 25.59 6.50 -7.69
C GLU A 199 24.45 5.53 -8.02
N VAL A 200 23.55 5.87 -8.95
CA VAL A 200 22.49 4.98 -9.43
C VAL A 200 23.10 3.73 -10.06
N ALA A 201 24.06 3.91 -10.99
CA ALA A 201 24.76 2.78 -11.63
C ALA A 201 25.51 1.91 -10.62
N THR A 202 26.11 2.50 -9.60
CA THR A 202 26.80 1.79 -8.52
C THR A 202 25.83 1.00 -7.67
N ALA A 203 24.72 1.61 -7.22
CA ALA A 203 23.69 0.94 -6.43
C ALA A 203 23.09 -0.25 -7.18
N LEU A 204 22.78 -0.10 -8.48
CA LEU A 204 22.25 -1.17 -9.30
C LEU A 204 23.22 -2.36 -9.43
N ARG A 205 24.53 -2.08 -9.58
CA ARG A 205 25.56 -3.14 -9.60
C ARG A 205 25.68 -3.85 -8.25
N LEU A 206 25.66 -3.11 -7.13
CA LEU A 206 25.71 -3.70 -5.79
C LEU A 206 24.51 -4.61 -5.53
N LEU A 207 23.32 -4.22 -5.97
CA LEU A 207 22.07 -5.00 -5.83
C LEU A 207 22.04 -6.27 -6.69
N GLU A 208 22.97 -6.46 -7.64
CA GLU A 208 23.14 -7.74 -8.32
C GLU A 208 23.77 -8.82 -7.41
N THR A 209 24.47 -8.42 -6.35
CA THR A 209 25.23 -9.33 -5.48
C THR A 209 24.81 -9.28 -4.01
N THR A 210 24.09 -8.24 -3.57
CA THR A 210 23.63 -8.09 -2.19
C THR A 210 22.11 -8.04 -2.10
N ARG A 211 21.59 -8.52 -0.98
CA ARG A 211 20.15 -8.40 -0.66
C ARG A 211 19.86 -7.33 0.39
N LEU A 212 20.86 -6.70 0.97
CA LEU A 212 20.72 -5.56 1.87
C LEU A 212 21.73 -4.48 1.46
N LEU A 213 21.22 -3.39 0.92
CA LEU A 213 22.01 -2.20 0.59
C LEU A 213 21.54 -1.03 1.45
N THR A 214 22.45 -0.51 2.28
CA THR A 214 22.18 0.66 3.13
C THR A 214 22.87 1.89 2.57
N LEU A 215 22.07 2.88 2.17
CA LEU A 215 22.54 4.18 1.73
C LEU A 215 22.85 5.04 2.96
N THR A 216 24.13 5.32 3.19
CA THR A 216 24.59 6.07 4.37
C THR A 216 24.99 7.50 4.02
N GLY A 217 24.90 8.41 4.99
CA GLY A 217 25.36 9.78 4.84
C GLY A 217 24.57 10.79 5.69
N PRO A 218 25.04 12.04 5.77
CA PRO A 218 24.40 13.08 6.58
C PRO A 218 22.99 13.44 6.06
N GLY A 219 22.21 14.09 6.92
CA GLY A 219 20.90 14.63 6.56
C GLY A 219 20.98 15.60 5.37
N GLY A 220 19.98 15.60 4.53
CA GLY A 220 19.90 16.54 3.40
C GLY A 220 20.72 16.18 2.15
N THR A 221 21.46 15.08 2.14
CA THR A 221 22.25 14.61 0.98
C THR A 221 21.41 13.97 -0.12
N GLY A 222 20.13 13.75 0.12
CA GLY A 222 19.21 13.20 -0.88
C GLY A 222 19.13 11.66 -0.89
N LYS A 223 19.47 10.97 0.21
CA LYS A 223 19.36 9.50 0.36
C LYS A 223 17.95 9.00 0.03
N THR A 224 16.93 9.58 0.64
CA THR A 224 15.53 9.23 0.40
C THR A 224 15.15 9.39 -1.07
N ARG A 225 15.55 10.48 -1.74
CA ARG A 225 15.30 10.67 -3.17
C ARG A 225 16.01 9.64 -4.04
N LEU A 226 17.25 9.31 -3.70
CA LEU A 226 18.02 8.29 -4.42
C LEU A 226 17.39 6.91 -4.26
N VAL A 227 17.00 6.52 -3.04
CA VAL A 227 16.38 5.20 -2.82
C VAL A 227 15.02 5.08 -3.49
N LEU A 228 14.21 6.14 -3.51
CA LEU A 228 12.93 6.16 -4.25
C LEU A 228 13.14 6.06 -5.77
N HIS A 229 14.19 6.70 -6.27
CA HIS A 229 14.58 6.62 -7.67
C HIS A 229 15.00 5.19 -8.05
N LEU A 230 15.84 4.56 -7.23
CA LEU A 230 16.25 3.16 -7.40
C LEU A 230 15.07 2.19 -7.29
N ALA A 231 14.19 2.39 -6.33
CA ALA A 231 13.01 1.54 -6.16
C ALA A 231 12.07 1.59 -7.38
N ALA A 232 11.90 2.78 -7.98
CA ALA A 232 11.15 2.94 -9.21
C ALA A 232 11.81 2.28 -10.42
N ASP A 233 13.17 2.30 -10.50
CA ASP A 233 13.94 1.62 -11.58
C ASP A 233 13.90 0.10 -11.46
N LEU A 234 13.84 -0.38 -10.25
CA LEU A 234 13.88 -1.81 -9.94
C LEU A 234 12.49 -2.46 -9.89
N LEU A 235 11.42 -1.68 -9.94
CA LEU A 235 10.04 -2.15 -9.73
C LEU A 235 9.70 -3.33 -10.64
N ASP A 236 10.11 -3.31 -11.90
CA ASP A 236 9.84 -4.38 -12.87
C ASP A 236 10.56 -5.70 -12.54
N ARG A 237 11.62 -5.67 -11.74
CA ARG A 237 12.40 -6.86 -11.36
C ARG A 237 11.72 -7.69 -10.27
N TYR A 238 10.77 -7.09 -9.52
CA TYR A 238 10.14 -7.72 -8.38
C TYR A 238 8.65 -8.01 -8.67
N ALA A 239 8.29 -9.28 -8.72
CA ALA A 239 6.92 -9.72 -9.07
C ALA A 239 5.89 -9.20 -8.06
N ASP A 240 6.25 -9.16 -6.77
CA ASP A 240 5.41 -8.68 -5.67
C ASP A 240 5.66 -7.21 -5.32
N GLY A 241 6.40 -6.49 -6.18
CA GLY A 241 6.51 -5.04 -6.16
C GLY A 241 7.56 -4.43 -5.25
N ALA A 242 7.43 -3.11 -5.03
CA ALA A 242 8.33 -2.30 -4.20
C ALA A 242 7.55 -1.52 -3.14
N TRP A 243 8.00 -1.61 -1.89
CA TRP A 243 7.27 -1.10 -0.74
C TRP A 243 8.10 -0.15 0.10
N LEU A 244 7.67 1.11 0.17
CA LEU A 244 8.28 2.14 0.99
C LEU A 244 7.75 2.08 2.42
N ILE A 245 8.67 2.03 3.38
CA ILE A 245 8.41 2.09 4.80
C ILE A 245 9.09 3.34 5.36
N GLU A 246 8.29 4.38 5.62
CA GLU A 246 8.80 5.63 6.18
C GLU A 246 8.85 5.52 7.72
N LEU A 247 10.03 5.40 8.28
CA LEU A 247 10.25 5.20 9.71
C LEU A 247 10.41 6.51 10.50
N ALA A 248 10.50 7.66 9.83
CA ALA A 248 10.71 8.96 10.48
C ALA A 248 9.71 9.31 11.59
N SER A 249 8.47 8.78 11.49
CA SER A 249 7.41 9.00 12.47
C SER A 249 7.29 7.91 13.53
N VAL A 250 8.04 6.82 13.42
CA VAL A 250 8.03 5.70 14.38
C VAL A 250 9.00 6.02 15.49
N THR A 251 8.50 6.20 16.70
CA THR A 251 9.33 6.54 17.89
C THR A 251 9.68 5.31 18.71
N ASP A 252 8.78 4.30 18.73
CA ASP A 252 8.97 3.05 19.45
C ASP A 252 9.62 1.98 18.55
N PRO A 253 10.74 1.36 18.95
CA PRO A 253 11.32 0.22 18.25
C PRO A 253 10.35 -0.93 17.96
N ALA A 254 9.40 -1.21 18.85
CA ALA A 254 8.37 -2.21 18.64
C ALA A 254 7.43 -1.90 17.47
N GLY A 255 7.32 -0.64 17.06
CA GLY A 255 6.51 -0.19 15.93
C GLY A 255 7.09 -0.49 14.55
N VAL A 256 8.36 -0.89 14.43
CA VAL A 256 9.01 -1.14 13.12
C VAL A 256 8.33 -2.29 12.39
N GLY A 257 8.18 -3.44 13.03
CA GLY A 257 7.52 -4.62 12.46
C GLY A 257 6.10 -4.35 11.98
N PRO A 258 5.21 -3.82 12.84
CA PRO A 258 3.85 -3.42 12.47
C PRO A 258 3.79 -2.45 11.28
N THR A 259 4.72 -1.47 11.24
CA THR A 259 4.77 -0.51 10.12
C THR A 259 5.12 -1.19 8.80
N VAL A 260 6.06 -2.15 8.83
CA VAL A 260 6.38 -2.95 7.64
C VAL A 260 5.19 -3.83 7.25
N ALA A 261 4.56 -4.53 8.19
CA ALA A 261 3.41 -5.37 7.93
C ALA A 261 2.26 -4.58 7.28
N ALA A 262 1.97 -3.40 7.80
CA ALA A 262 0.95 -2.51 7.23
C ALA A 262 1.29 -2.03 5.81
N ALA A 263 2.57 -1.70 5.54
CA ALA A 263 3.00 -1.24 4.22
C ALA A 263 2.85 -2.34 3.16
N VAL A 264 3.19 -3.59 3.47
CA VAL A 264 3.10 -4.73 2.56
C VAL A 264 1.75 -5.47 2.64
N HIS A 265 0.75 -4.88 3.31
CA HIS A 265 -0.62 -5.40 3.48
C HIS A 265 -0.69 -6.78 4.15
N ILE A 266 0.23 -7.06 5.09
CA ILE A 266 0.20 -8.29 5.91
C ILE A 266 -0.53 -7.98 7.21
N GLY A 267 -1.59 -8.74 7.49
CA GLY A 267 -2.33 -8.66 8.75
C GLY A 267 -1.56 -9.27 9.94
N GLU A 268 -1.69 -8.66 11.11
CA GLU A 268 -1.13 -9.20 12.34
C GLU A 268 -1.87 -10.46 12.80
N ARG A 269 -1.11 -11.45 13.29
CA ARG A 269 -1.66 -12.69 13.86
C ARG A 269 -1.64 -12.64 15.38
N SER A 270 -2.77 -12.88 16.01
CA SER A 270 -2.91 -12.87 17.48
C SER A 270 -2.08 -13.94 18.21
N SER A 271 -1.56 -14.95 17.52
CA SER A 271 -0.81 -16.08 18.09
C SER A 271 0.69 -16.11 17.76
N ARG A 272 1.22 -15.12 17.01
CA ARG A 272 2.63 -15.10 16.57
C ARG A 272 3.19 -13.69 16.71
N SER A 273 4.51 -13.59 16.91
CA SER A 273 5.18 -12.29 16.84
C SER A 273 5.04 -11.69 15.43
N VAL A 274 5.09 -10.36 15.35
CA VAL A 274 5.01 -9.65 14.06
C VAL A 274 6.13 -10.08 13.11
N ILE A 275 7.34 -10.31 13.63
CA ILE A 275 8.51 -10.78 12.85
C ILE A 275 8.24 -12.20 12.30
N GLU A 276 7.69 -13.13 13.09
CA GLU A 276 7.32 -14.46 12.60
C GLU A 276 6.21 -14.40 11.56
N THR A 277 5.27 -13.49 11.71
CA THR A 277 4.20 -13.25 10.74
C THR A 277 4.77 -12.75 9.43
N LEU A 278 5.64 -11.73 9.46
CA LEU A 278 6.31 -11.18 8.29
C LEU A 278 7.17 -12.22 7.58
N THR A 279 8.03 -12.95 8.32
CA THR A 279 8.89 -13.97 7.72
C THR A 279 8.11 -15.11 7.08
N SER A 280 7.01 -15.51 7.68
CA SER A 280 6.13 -16.55 7.11
C SER A 280 5.43 -16.08 5.83
N ALA A 281 4.91 -14.86 5.83
CA ALA A 281 4.16 -14.31 4.69
C ALA A 281 5.07 -13.90 3.52
N LEU A 282 6.29 -13.41 3.80
CA LEU A 282 7.23 -12.95 2.78
C LEU A 282 8.15 -14.05 2.24
N ARG A 283 8.09 -15.26 2.78
CA ARG A 283 9.00 -16.36 2.43
C ARG A 283 9.01 -16.73 0.95
N THR A 284 7.87 -16.64 0.29
CA THR A 284 7.69 -16.98 -1.12
C THR A 284 7.61 -15.78 -2.04
N ARG A 285 7.54 -14.57 -1.48
CA ARG A 285 7.39 -13.33 -2.24
C ARG A 285 8.73 -12.83 -2.79
N GLU A 286 8.66 -12.18 -3.94
CA GLU A 286 9.77 -11.52 -4.62
C GLU A 286 9.51 -10.02 -4.66
N LEU A 287 10.00 -9.31 -3.61
CA LEU A 287 9.72 -7.89 -3.41
C LEU A 287 10.92 -7.10 -2.92
N LEU A 288 10.86 -5.79 -3.15
CA LEU A 288 11.81 -4.81 -2.67
C LEU A 288 11.21 -4.05 -1.48
N LEU A 289 11.87 -4.12 -0.32
CA LEU A 289 11.54 -3.29 0.84
C LEU A 289 12.45 -2.07 0.89
N VAL A 290 11.88 -0.89 1.03
CA VAL A 290 12.60 0.37 1.20
C VAL A 290 12.37 0.87 2.63
N LEU A 291 13.38 0.73 3.50
CA LEU A 291 13.36 1.23 4.88
C LEU A 291 13.97 2.64 4.90
N ASP A 292 13.15 3.67 5.00
CA ASP A 292 13.64 5.06 4.99
C ASP A 292 13.75 5.64 6.39
N ASN A 293 14.88 6.30 6.66
CA ASN A 293 15.17 6.99 7.92
C ASN A 293 15.35 6.07 9.13
N CYS A 294 16.24 5.06 9.02
CA CYS A 294 16.47 4.05 10.06
C CYS A 294 17.30 4.55 11.28
N GLU A 295 17.90 5.74 11.21
CA GLU A 295 18.95 6.21 12.14
C GLU A 295 18.55 6.24 13.61
N HIS A 296 17.27 6.38 13.94
CA HIS A 296 16.78 6.41 15.32
C HIS A 296 16.21 5.06 15.81
N LEU A 297 16.16 4.06 14.92
CA LEU A 297 15.59 2.72 15.16
C LEU A 297 16.53 1.59 14.69
N ILE A 298 17.86 1.84 14.68
CA ILE A 298 18.86 0.96 14.06
C ILE A 298 18.72 -0.49 14.55
N ALA A 299 18.64 -0.71 15.86
CA ALA A 299 18.56 -2.07 16.43
C ALA A 299 17.31 -2.82 15.94
N ALA A 300 16.14 -2.19 15.96
CA ALA A 300 14.89 -2.82 15.50
C ALA A 300 14.86 -3.07 13.99
N CYS A 301 15.44 -2.15 13.20
CA CYS A 301 15.61 -2.34 11.76
C CYS A 301 16.61 -3.47 11.46
N ALA A 302 17.68 -3.60 12.24
CA ALA A 302 18.66 -4.66 12.12
C ALA A 302 18.05 -6.02 12.42
N ASP A 303 17.31 -6.16 13.52
CA ASP A 303 16.65 -7.41 13.93
C ASP A 303 15.65 -7.86 12.85
N LEU A 304 14.86 -6.93 12.33
CA LEU A 304 13.89 -7.21 11.27
C LEU A 304 14.61 -7.61 9.97
N ALA A 305 15.63 -6.87 9.55
CA ALA A 305 16.38 -7.15 8.32
C ALA A 305 17.09 -8.52 8.41
N ASP A 306 17.72 -8.85 9.53
CA ASP A 306 18.36 -10.16 9.74
C ASP A 306 17.36 -11.31 9.67
N ALA A 307 16.20 -11.17 10.32
CA ALA A 307 15.13 -12.16 10.29
C ALA A 307 14.59 -12.42 8.87
N LEU A 308 14.34 -11.33 8.12
CA LEU A 308 13.86 -11.42 6.74
C LEU A 308 14.91 -12.01 5.80
N LEU A 309 16.16 -11.59 5.88
CA LEU A 309 17.25 -12.09 5.02
C LEU A 309 17.52 -13.58 5.23
N ARG A 310 17.35 -14.09 6.45
CA ARG A 310 17.51 -15.53 6.76
C ARG A 310 16.34 -16.37 6.27
N SER A 311 15.12 -15.83 6.35
CA SER A 311 13.89 -16.62 6.13
C SER A 311 13.28 -16.42 4.74
N CYS A 312 13.56 -15.30 4.07
CA CYS A 312 12.92 -14.86 2.83
C CYS A 312 13.96 -14.68 1.72
N PRO A 313 14.29 -15.72 0.94
CA PRO A 313 15.43 -15.70 0.01
C PRO A 313 15.28 -14.73 -1.16
N ARG A 314 14.06 -14.32 -1.52
CA ARG A 314 13.74 -13.41 -2.65
C ARG A 314 13.39 -12.00 -2.23
N VAL A 315 13.48 -11.68 -0.92
CA VAL A 315 13.31 -10.32 -0.42
C VAL A 315 14.64 -9.59 -0.52
N VAL A 316 14.60 -8.36 -1.04
CA VAL A 316 15.71 -7.41 -1.10
C VAL A 316 15.35 -6.18 -0.28
N ILE A 317 16.32 -5.64 0.45
CA ILE A 317 16.12 -4.49 1.35
C ILE A 317 17.03 -3.36 0.91
N LEU A 318 16.44 -2.19 0.67
CA LEU A 318 17.13 -0.91 0.54
C LEU A 318 16.88 -0.09 1.80
N ALA A 319 17.92 0.30 2.52
CA ALA A 319 17.79 1.11 3.71
C ALA A 319 18.43 2.49 3.52
N THR A 320 17.89 3.51 4.17
CA THR A 320 18.57 4.80 4.34
C THR A 320 18.80 5.08 5.82
N SER A 321 20.02 5.50 6.14
CA SER A 321 20.42 5.80 7.51
C SER A 321 21.59 6.78 7.54
N ARG A 322 21.93 7.29 8.71
CA ARG A 322 23.19 8.05 8.93
C ARG A 322 24.39 7.10 9.08
N GLU A 323 24.18 5.90 9.55
CA GLU A 323 25.17 4.84 9.74
C GLU A 323 24.60 3.48 9.31
N GLY A 324 25.41 2.44 9.27
CA GLY A 324 24.99 1.09 8.90
C GLY A 324 24.07 0.44 9.94
N LEU A 325 23.27 -0.53 9.51
CA LEU A 325 22.45 -1.35 10.40
C LEU A 325 23.26 -2.42 11.13
N ASN A 326 24.49 -2.70 10.66
CA ASN A 326 25.41 -3.72 11.18
C ASN A 326 24.85 -5.16 11.14
N VAL A 327 24.16 -5.49 10.05
CA VAL A 327 23.58 -6.82 9.80
C VAL A 327 24.54 -7.65 8.91
N PRO A 328 24.72 -8.96 9.18
CA PRO A 328 25.50 -9.82 8.30
C PRO A 328 24.99 -9.81 6.86
N GLY A 329 25.87 -9.56 5.90
CA GLY A 329 25.52 -9.45 4.47
C GLY A 329 25.05 -8.05 4.05
N GLU A 330 25.10 -7.06 4.94
CA GLU A 330 24.86 -5.66 4.60
C GLU A 330 26.00 -5.12 3.73
N THR A 331 25.62 -4.38 2.69
CA THR A 331 26.53 -3.58 1.89
C THR A 331 26.26 -2.11 2.16
N LEU A 332 27.30 -1.36 2.55
CA LEU A 332 27.18 0.07 2.80
C LEU A 332 27.56 0.85 1.54
N MET A 333 26.71 1.80 1.18
CA MET A 333 26.98 2.75 0.11
C MET A 333 26.88 4.18 0.64
N PRO A 334 27.99 4.88 0.82
CA PRO A 334 27.98 6.28 1.21
C PRO A 334 27.41 7.15 0.07
N VAL A 335 26.46 8.01 0.41
CA VAL A 335 25.88 8.99 -0.52
C VAL A 335 26.57 10.35 -0.33
N PRO A 336 27.50 10.74 -1.23
CA PRO A 336 28.20 12.00 -1.11
C PRO A 336 27.29 13.20 -1.40
N SER A 337 27.73 14.42 -1.14
CA SER A 337 27.12 15.62 -1.72
C SER A 337 27.26 15.64 -3.23
N LEU A 338 26.46 16.44 -3.93
CA LEU A 338 26.56 16.65 -5.38
C LEU A 338 27.91 17.26 -5.71
N ARG A 339 28.47 16.86 -6.84
CA ARG A 339 29.79 17.33 -7.29
C ARG A 339 29.79 18.83 -7.57
N VAL A 340 30.81 19.51 -7.07
CA VAL A 340 31.10 20.94 -7.27
C VAL A 340 32.50 21.07 -7.87
N PRO A 341 32.74 22.00 -8.81
CA PRO A 341 34.09 22.24 -9.34
C PRO A 341 35.12 22.53 -8.25
N GLU A 342 36.24 21.86 -8.27
CA GLU A 342 37.38 22.10 -7.36
C GLU A 342 38.29 23.22 -7.90
N GLY A 343 39.15 23.77 -7.01
CA GLY A 343 40.11 24.81 -7.36
C GLY A 343 39.56 26.24 -7.39
N ASN A 344 40.43 27.25 -7.56
CA ASN A 344 40.04 28.66 -7.48
C ASN A 344 39.68 29.31 -8.83
N ARG A 345 39.88 28.62 -9.94
CA ARG A 345 39.58 29.13 -11.27
C ARG A 345 38.12 28.87 -11.59
N LEU A 346 37.44 29.85 -12.27
CA LEU A 346 36.10 29.67 -12.79
C LEU A 346 36.19 28.84 -14.08
N PRO A 347 35.60 27.64 -14.15
CA PRO A 347 35.52 26.87 -15.39
C PRO A 347 34.64 27.54 -16.43
N PRO A 348 34.82 27.22 -17.71
CA PRO A 348 33.92 27.68 -18.79
C PRO A 348 32.46 27.29 -18.50
N LEU A 349 31.48 28.05 -19.02
CA LEU A 349 30.04 27.81 -18.77
C LEU A 349 29.60 26.40 -19.16
N ASP A 350 30.07 25.85 -20.25
CA ASP A 350 29.71 24.51 -20.72
C ASP A 350 30.23 23.40 -19.79
N GLU A 351 31.37 23.65 -19.15
CA GLU A 351 31.89 22.75 -18.14
C GLU A 351 31.08 22.88 -16.83
N LEU A 352 30.76 24.12 -16.39
CA LEU A 352 29.96 24.37 -15.20
C LEU A 352 28.58 23.68 -15.27
N ARG A 353 27.93 23.70 -16.42
CA ARG A 353 26.64 23.03 -16.65
C ARG A 353 26.65 21.51 -16.46
N ARG A 354 27.81 20.87 -16.46
CA ARG A 354 27.96 19.42 -16.23
C ARG A 354 27.96 19.06 -14.76
N TYR A 355 28.28 20.02 -13.87
CA TYR A 355 28.31 19.74 -12.42
C TYR A 355 26.90 19.66 -11.84
N GLU A 356 26.64 18.60 -11.11
CA GLU A 356 25.33 18.26 -10.56
C GLU A 356 24.78 19.32 -9.62
N ALA A 357 25.64 19.87 -8.73
CA ALA A 357 25.24 20.92 -7.79
C ALA A 357 24.81 22.20 -8.53
N ILE A 358 25.51 22.56 -9.61
CA ILE A 358 25.17 23.71 -10.46
C ILE A 358 23.85 23.44 -11.18
N ARG A 359 23.70 22.25 -11.80
CA ARG A 359 22.46 21.84 -12.48
C ARG A 359 21.25 21.93 -11.54
N LEU A 360 21.38 21.38 -10.32
CA LEU A 360 20.29 21.41 -9.34
C LEU A 360 19.93 22.84 -8.95
N PHE A 361 20.92 23.67 -8.62
CA PHE A 361 20.69 25.06 -8.23
C PHE A 361 20.00 25.85 -9.33
N VAL A 362 20.47 25.75 -10.58
CA VAL A 362 19.90 26.45 -11.74
C VAL A 362 18.47 25.97 -12.00
N ASP A 363 18.21 24.67 -11.98
CA ASP A 363 16.86 24.11 -12.18
C ASP A 363 15.87 24.61 -11.11
N ARG A 364 16.30 24.64 -9.86
CA ARG A 364 15.46 25.15 -8.77
C ARG A 364 15.24 26.67 -8.83
N CYS A 365 16.24 27.44 -9.27
CA CYS A 365 16.04 28.86 -9.54
C CYS A 365 15.06 29.09 -10.68
N ALA A 366 15.17 28.33 -11.77
CA ALA A 366 14.28 28.42 -12.92
C ALA A 366 12.82 28.04 -12.58
N ALA A 367 12.61 27.17 -11.59
CA ALA A 367 11.26 26.83 -11.11
C ALA A 367 10.57 28.04 -10.43
N PHE A 368 11.32 28.95 -9.83
CA PHE A 368 10.80 30.17 -9.20
C PHE A 368 10.83 31.38 -10.13
N GLU A 369 11.86 31.49 -10.96
CA GLU A 369 12.07 32.53 -11.94
C GLU A 369 12.33 31.90 -13.31
N PRO A 370 11.29 31.71 -14.12
CA PRO A 370 11.39 30.99 -15.39
C PRO A 370 12.43 31.55 -16.38
N THR A 371 12.83 32.81 -16.24
CA THR A 371 13.88 33.46 -17.03
C THR A 371 15.29 33.22 -16.54
N PHE A 372 15.45 32.61 -15.35
CA PHE A 372 16.75 32.36 -14.77
C PHE A 372 17.55 31.33 -15.59
N ALA A 373 18.76 31.73 -15.94
CA ALA A 373 19.72 30.84 -16.60
C ALA A 373 21.16 31.12 -16.10
N LEU A 374 22.02 30.14 -16.22
CA LEU A 374 23.43 30.30 -15.94
C LEU A 374 24.07 31.13 -17.07
N THR A 375 24.63 32.28 -16.73
CA THR A 375 25.28 33.23 -17.61
C THR A 375 26.70 33.56 -17.14
N GLU A 376 27.53 34.16 -18.00
CA GLU A 376 28.89 34.61 -17.63
C GLU A 376 28.87 35.60 -16.45
N GLU A 377 27.82 36.42 -16.32
CA GLU A 377 27.67 37.40 -15.26
C GLU A 377 27.40 36.79 -13.90
N ASN A 378 26.60 35.68 -13.84
CA ASN A 378 26.20 35.06 -12.56
C ASN A 378 26.99 33.79 -12.20
N ALA A 379 27.75 33.23 -13.16
CA ALA A 379 28.46 31.96 -12.98
C ALA A 379 29.39 31.91 -11.78
N ALA A 380 30.11 32.99 -11.52
CA ALA A 380 31.02 33.08 -10.38
C ALA A 380 30.27 33.05 -9.04
N ASP A 381 29.11 33.72 -8.95
CA ASP A 381 28.29 33.78 -7.76
C ASP A 381 27.55 32.44 -7.54
N VAL A 382 27.02 31.81 -8.59
CA VAL A 382 26.42 30.47 -8.55
C VAL A 382 27.45 29.43 -8.05
N LEU A 383 28.66 29.43 -8.64
CA LEU A 383 29.73 28.53 -8.21
C LEU A 383 30.10 28.75 -6.74
N ARG A 384 30.20 30.02 -6.31
CA ARG A 384 30.49 30.36 -4.91
C ARG A 384 29.41 29.82 -3.96
N ILE A 385 28.12 29.96 -4.30
CA ILE A 385 27.00 29.42 -3.54
C ILE A 385 27.13 27.88 -3.43
N CYS A 386 27.31 27.19 -4.56
CA CYS A 386 27.39 25.73 -4.58
C CYS A 386 28.59 25.21 -3.77
N ARG A 387 29.74 25.89 -3.82
CA ARG A 387 30.91 25.54 -2.99
C ARG A 387 30.69 25.78 -1.51
N ARG A 388 30.10 26.92 -1.15
CA ARG A 388 29.80 27.25 0.26
C ARG A 388 28.81 26.32 0.90
N LEU A 389 27.93 25.75 0.10
CA LEU A 389 26.94 24.77 0.52
C LEU A 389 27.41 23.31 0.33
N ASP A 390 28.71 23.10 0.04
CA ASP A 390 29.33 21.77 -0.13
C ASP A 390 28.55 20.82 -1.07
N GLY A 391 27.78 21.37 -2.01
CA GLY A 391 26.94 20.58 -2.91
C GLY A 391 25.81 19.82 -2.21
N VAL A 392 25.42 20.18 -0.97
CA VAL A 392 24.32 19.51 -0.25
C VAL A 392 22.97 19.88 -0.92
N PRO A 393 22.23 18.89 -1.46
CA PRO A 393 21.00 19.17 -2.24
C PRO A 393 19.99 20.03 -1.51
N LEU A 394 19.65 19.69 -0.29
CA LEU A 394 18.68 20.46 0.50
C LEU A 394 19.15 21.91 0.74
N ALA A 395 20.42 22.09 0.95
CA ALA A 395 21.00 23.42 1.12
C ALA A 395 20.92 24.24 -0.17
N LEU A 396 21.18 23.62 -1.32
CA LEU A 396 21.05 24.25 -2.63
C LEU A 396 19.59 24.66 -2.94
N GLU A 397 18.62 23.79 -2.64
CA GLU A 397 17.20 24.08 -2.82
C GLU A 397 16.73 25.26 -1.94
N LEU A 398 17.14 25.29 -0.67
CA LEU A 398 16.83 26.40 0.23
C LEU A 398 17.49 27.72 -0.22
N ALA A 399 18.69 27.67 -0.74
CA ALA A 399 19.37 28.86 -1.30
C ALA A 399 18.72 29.34 -2.60
N ALA A 400 18.35 28.43 -3.50
CA ALA A 400 17.66 28.76 -4.74
C ALA A 400 16.31 29.44 -4.50
N ALA A 401 15.56 29.04 -3.48
CA ALA A 401 14.30 29.70 -3.11
C ALA A 401 14.47 31.19 -2.72
N ARG A 402 15.67 31.63 -2.34
CA ARG A 402 15.98 33.04 -1.99
C ARG A 402 16.16 33.92 -3.22
N VAL A 403 16.42 33.34 -4.39
CA VAL A 403 16.59 34.10 -5.63
C VAL A 403 15.32 34.87 -6.02
N ARG A 404 14.14 34.46 -5.53
CA ARG A 404 12.90 35.25 -5.65
C ARG A 404 12.97 36.69 -5.05
N VAL A 405 13.80 36.86 -4.02
CA VAL A 405 13.84 38.12 -3.24
C VAL A 405 15.20 38.79 -3.30
N LEU A 406 16.27 38.02 -3.54
CA LEU A 406 17.65 38.49 -3.57
C LEU A 406 18.31 38.12 -4.87
N SER A 407 19.17 38.98 -5.41
CA SER A 407 20.02 38.56 -6.53
C SER A 407 20.98 37.44 -6.12
N VAL A 408 21.43 36.60 -7.06
CA VAL A 408 22.40 35.53 -6.80
C VAL A 408 23.66 36.05 -6.10
N ARG A 409 24.13 37.24 -6.49
CA ARG A 409 25.27 37.92 -5.86
C ARG A 409 25.00 38.24 -4.39
N GLN A 410 23.79 38.74 -4.06
CA GLN A 410 23.42 39.01 -2.66
C GLN A 410 23.30 37.74 -1.84
N VAL A 411 22.79 36.63 -2.42
CA VAL A 411 22.75 35.31 -1.76
C VAL A 411 24.17 34.84 -1.46
N ALA A 412 25.09 34.93 -2.44
CA ALA A 412 26.51 34.54 -2.27
C ALA A 412 27.21 35.34 -1.16
N GLN A 413 27.03 36.68 -1.16
CA GLN A 413 27.64 37.56 -0.15
C GLN A 413 27.14 37.23 1.26
N ARG A 414 25.83 37.08 1.45
CA ARG A 414 25.24 36.79 2.76
C ARG A 414 25.64 35.41 3.30
N LEU A 415 25.81 34.41 2.43
CA LEU A 415 26.38 33.12 2.82
C LEU A 415 27.81 33.27 3.31
N ASP A 416 28.66 34.07 2.63
CA ASP A 416 30.05 34.30 3.03
C ASP A 416 30.17 34.96 4.41
N ASP A 417 29.37 35.97 4.67
CA ASP A 417 29.41 36.70 5.94
C ASP A 417 29.05 35.80 7.12
N ARG A 418 28.09 34.91 6.97
CA ARG A 418 27.59 34.02 8.02
C ARG A 418 28.53 32.85 8.31
N PHE A 419 29.12 32.24 7.28
CA PHE A 419 30.12 31.19 7.48
C PHE A 419 31.43 31.70 8.13
N ARG A 420 31.75 32.98 7.98
CA ARG A 420 32.84 33.62 8.72
C ARG A 420 32.60 33.70 10.23
N LEU A 421 31.32 33.87 10.65
CA LEU A 421 30.92 33.94 12.06
C LEU A 421 30.92 32.55 12.73
N LEU A 422 30.73 31.47 11.98
CA LEU A 422 30.58 30.09 12.50
C LEU A 422 31.91 29.31 12.60
N THR A 423 32.98 29.76 11.98
CA THR A 423 34.30 29.10 12.01
C THR A 423 35.04 29.17 13.38
N GLY A 424 34.41 29.76 14.40
CA GLY A 424 34.96 29.90 15.75
C GLY A 424 34.60 28.81 16.78
N GLY A 425 33.82 27.78 16.45
CA GLY A 425 33.32 26.79 17.42
C GLY A 425 33.59 25.33 17.04
N GLY A 426 34.27 24.66 17.92
CA GLY A 426 34.37 23.19 18.21
C GLY A 426 34.52 22.19 17.05
N ARG A 427 35.61 21.39 17.12
CA ARG A 427 36.07 20.39 16.13
C ARG A 427 35.32 19.05 16.06
N THR A 428 34.10 18.91 16.54
CA THR A 428 33.44 17.58 16.74
C THR A 428 32.21 17.29 15.92
N VAL A 429 31.71 18.22 15.11
CA VAL A 429 30.55 17.97 14.21
C VAL A 429 31.03 17.98 12.77
N VAL A 430 30.57 16.97 11.98
CA VAL A 430 30.94 16.83 10.56
C VAL A 430 30.58 18.14 9.83
N ALA A 431 31.54 18.72 9.11
CA ALA A 431 31.44 20.05 8.46
C ALA A 431 30.13 20.24 7.65
N ARG A 432 29.64 19.18 7.00
CA ARG A 432 28.39 19.20 6.19
C ARG A 432 27.12 19.36 7.02
N GLN A 433 27.05 18.80 8.24
CA GLN A 433 25.90 19.02 9.14
C GLN A 433 25.89 20.45 9.68
N GLN A 434 27.07 21.02 9.93
CA GLN A 434 27.20 22.43 10.30
C GLN A 434 26.71 23.35 9.17
N THR A 435 27.03 23.03 7.93
CA THR A 435 26.60 23.78 6.74
C THR A 435 25.07 23.80 6.58
N LEU A 436 24.40 22.62 6.71
CA LEU A 436 22.94 22.54 6.62
C LEU A 436 22.23 23.25 7.77
N ARG A 437 22.74 23.05 9.01
CA ARG A 437 22.19 23.74 10.20
C ARG A 437 22.35 25.27 10.07
N ALA A 438 23.52 25.74 9.65
CA ALA A 438 23.78 27.15 9.40
C ALA A 438 22.84 27.77 8.35
N LEU A 439 22.49 27.02 7.32
CA LEU A 439 21.55 27.46 6.30
C LEU A 439 20.10 27.51 6.79
N ILE A 440 19.71 26.51 7.60
CA ILE A 440 18.37 26.53 8.22
C ILE A 440 18.28 27.67 9.22
N ASP A 441 19.34 27.90 10.05
CA ASP A 441 19.43 29.06 10.93
C ASP A 441 19.30 30.36 10.14
N TRP A 442 20.03 30.51 9.02
CA TRP A 442 19.93 31.67 8.17
C TRP A 442 18.52 31.85 7.59
N SER A 443 17.90 30.76 7.13
CA SER A 443 16.53 30.79 6.62
C SER A 443 15.54 31.20 7.72
N TYR A 444 15.73 30.69 8.93
CA TYR A 444 14.91 31.03 10.11
C TYR A 444 15.07 32.50 10.52
N ASP A 445 16.30 33.05 10.51
CA ASP A 445 16.56 34.43 10.88
C ASP A 445 16.04 35.45 9.84
N LEU A 446 15.88 35.04 8.59
CA LEU A 446 15.24 35.87 7.56
C LEU A 446 13.71 35.89 7.65
N LEU A 447 13.12 35.07 8.51
CA LEU A 447 11.69 35.08 8.78
C LEU A 447 11.31 36.30 9.61
N ARG A 448 10.10 36.81 9.38
CA ARG A 448 9.46 37.77 10.30
C ARG A 448 9.10 37.08 11.61
N ASP A 449 8.89 37.81 12.66
CA ASP A 449 8.61 37.24 13.99
C ASP A 449 7.37 36.32 13.96
N ALA A 450 6.29 36.70 13.30
CA ALA A 450 5.10 35.87 13.14
C ALA A 450 5.37 34.57 12.32
N GLU A 451 6.23 34.65 11.30
CA GLU A 451 6.62 33.48 10.50
C GLU A 451 7.52 32.52 11.29
N ARG A 452 8.45 33.06 12.10
CA ARG A 452 9.29 32.25 13.02
C ARG A 452 8.41 31.52 14.04
N LEU A 453 7.47 32.27 14.62
CA LEU A 453 6.52 31.75 15.58
C LEU A 453 5.67 30.63 14.98
N LEU A 454 5.14 30.84 13.77
CA LEU A 454 4.36 29.82 13.08
C LEU A 454 5.22 28.59 12.74
N LEU A 455 6.41 28.77 12.17
CA LEU A 455 7.27 27.64 11.78
C LEU A 455 7.57 26.72 12.97
N ARG A 456 7.94 27.29 14.14
CA ARG A 456 8.22 26.48 15.32
C ARG A 456 6.96 25.79 15.86
N ARG A 457 5.79 26.45 15.84
CA ARG A 457 4.51 25.87 16.28
C ARG A 457 4.04 24.73 15.37
N LEU A 458 4.23 24.85 14.07
CA LEU A 458 3.88 23.80 13.09
C LEU A 458 4.68 22.49 13.29
N SER A 459 5.82 22.52 13.97
CA SER A 459 6.64 21.34 14.24
C SER A 459 5.95 20.30 15.14
N VAL A 460 4.85 20.67 15.80
CA VAL A 460 4.03 19.76 16.63
C VAL A 460 3.31 18.69 15.80
N PHE A 461 3.00 18.99 14.53
CA PHE A 461 2.33 18.07 13.63
C PHE A 461 3.27 16.99 13.12
N VAL A 462 2.71 15.78 12.93
CA VAL A 462 3.40 14.62 12.38
C VAL A 462 2.85 14.33 10.97
N ARG A 463 3.74 14.18 9.96
CA ARG A 463 3.39 13.92 8.54
C ARG A 463 2.46 14.94 7.89
N GLY A 464 2.31 16.11 8.47
CA GLY A 464 1.57 17.22 7.88
C GLY A 464 0.21 17.50 8.51
N TRP A 465 -0.42 18.55 8.01
CA TRP A 465 -1.65 19.13 8.57
C TRP A 465 -2.50 19.79 7.49
N ARG A 466 -3.73 20.09 7.82
CA ARG A 466 -4.63 20.96 7.03
C ARG A 466 -4.61 22.38 7.59
N LEU A 467 -5.12 23.34 6.82
CA LEU A 467 -5.21 24.75 7.25
C LEU A 467 -5.97 24.89 8.57
N GLU A 468 -7.11 24.21 8.69
CA GLU A 468 -7.98 24.27 9.87
C GLU A 468 -7.27 23.77 11.14
N ALA A 469 -6.41 22.75 11.00
CA ALA A 469 -5.60 22.25 12.11
C ALA A 469 -4.52 23.27 12.52
N ALA A 470 -3.84 23.89 11.56
CA ALA A 470 -2.88 24.97 11.84
C ALA A 470 -3.56 26.18 12.53
N GLU A 471 -4.74 26.59 12.06
CA GLU A 471 -5.54 27.65 12.69
C GLU A 471 -5.94 27.33 14.14
N ALA A 472 -6.38 26.09 14.38
CA ALA A 472 -6.83 25.69 15.72
C ALA A 472 -5.67 25.55 16.72
N VAL A 473 -4.53 25.00 16.27
CA VAL A 473 -3.40 24.66 17.14
C VAL A 473 -2.40 25.80 17.26
N CYS A 474 -2.06 26.48 16.15
CA CYS A 474 -0.97 27.43 16.09
C CYS A 474 -1.40 28.89 16.27
N ALA A 475 -2.68 29.25 16.12
CA ALA A 475 -3.15 30.61 16.31
C ALA A 475 -3.13 31.03 17.81
N GLY A 476 -3.19 32.35 18.06
CA GLY A 476 -3.09 32.98 19.38
C GLY A 476 -1.67 33.45 19.72
N GLU A 477 -1.56 34.36 20.66
CA GLU A 477 -0.30 34.97 21.13
C GLU A 477 0.68 35.30 20.00
N GLY A 478 0.34 36.32 19.19
CA GLY A 478 1.17 36.82 18.11
C GLY A 478 0.86 36.27 16.70
N ILE A 479 -0.14 35.36 16.58
CA ILE A 479 -0.66 34.91 15.27
C ILE A 479 -2.19 34.98 15.28
N GLU A 480 -2.73 35.93 14.52
CA GLU A 480 -4.17 35.97 14.27
C GLU A 480 -4.63 34.84 13.35
N ARG A 481 -5.82 34.30 13.61
CA ARG A 481 -6.36 33.16 12.82
C ARG A 481 -6.45 33.50 11.34
N ASP A 482 -6.93 34.70 11.03
CA ASP A 482 -7.12 35.15 9.64
C ASP A 482 -5.79 35.37 8.89
N ALA A 483 -4.67 35.59 9.59
CA ALA A 483 -3.34 35.72 9.02
C ALA A 483 -2.69 34.36 8.70
N MET A 484 -3.28 33.21 9.14
CA MET A 484 -2.68 31.89 9.04
C MET A 484 -2.38 31.49 7.61
N LEU A 485 -3.33 31.71 6.69
CA LEU A 485 -3.17 31.34 5.27
C LEU A 485 -2.01 32.09 4.63
N ASP A 486 -1.89 33.40 4.87
CA ASP A 486 -0.82 34.24 4.32
C ASP A 486 0.55 33.84 4.88
N LEU A 487 0.63 33.58 6.18
CA LEU A 487 1.85 33.12 6.83
C LEU A 487 2.29 31.75 6.31
N LEU A 488 1.35 30.80 6.11
CA LEU A 488 1.63 29.51 5.49
C LEU A 488 2.11 29.66 4.04
N ALA A 489 1.47 30.54 3.26
CA ALA A 489 1.89 30.83 1.89
C ALA A 489 3.33 31.36 1.87
N HIS A 490 3.68 32.27 2.77
CA HIS A 490 5.05 32.78 2.89
C HIS A 490 6.07 31.67 3.28
N LEU A 491 5.69 30.74 4.16
CA LEU A 491 6.56 29.62 4.51
C LEU A 491 6.73 28.61 3.35
N VAL A 492 5.69 28.42 2.55
CA VAL A 492 5.74 27.61 1.32
C VAL A 492 6.65 28.29 0.29
N ASP A 493 6.49 29.59 0.07
CA ASP A 493 7.32 30.39 -0.83
C ASP A 493 8.80 30.35 -0.46
N LYS A 494 9.11 30.18 0.83
CA LYS A 494 10.47 30.08 1.35
C LYS A 494 10.98 28.64 1.42
N SER A 495 10.24 27.67 0.86
CA SER A 495 10.57 26.22 0.83
C SER A 495 10.80 25.59 2.22
N LEU A 496 10.22 26.17 3.28
CA LEU A 496 10.26 25.63 4.64
C LEU A 496 9.04 24.74 4.93
N VAL A 497 7.95 24.93 4.17
CA VAL A 497 6.74 24.13 4.18
C VAL A 497 6.43 23.71 2.73
N VAL A 498 5.93 22.51 2.54
CA VAL A 498 5.55 21.98 1.22
C VAL A 498 4.04 21.80 1.18
N LYS A 499 3.39 22.35 0.16
CA LYS A 499 1.96 22.12 -0.11
C LYS A 499 1.80 20.88 -1.00
N GLN A 500 0.91 19.99 -0.64
CA GLN A 500 0.51 18.83 -1.42
C GLN A 500 -1.01 18.87 -1.64
N ASP A 501 -1.47 18.45 -2.81
CA ASP A 501 -2.89 18.23 -3.06
C ASP A 501 -3.16 16.71 -2.96
N ARG A 502 -4.10 16.32 -2.09
CA ARG A 502 -4.54 14.93 -1.96
C ARG A 502 -6.07 14.89 -2.06
N GLY A 503 -6.55 14.46 -3.21
CA GLY A 503 -7.99 14.33 -3.44
C GLY A 503 -8.76 15.64 -3.40
N GLY A 504 -8.18 16.75 -3.91
CA GLY A 504 -8.80 18.08 -3.93
C GLY A 504 -8.70 18.85 -2.61
N VAL A 505 -7.96 18.32 -1.61
CA VAL A 505 -7.74 19.00 -0.31
C VAL A 505 -6.27 19.38 -0.18
N ALA A 506 -6.00 20.66 0.06
CA ALA A 506 -4.66 21.16 0.34
C ALA A 506 -4.15 20.65 1.70
N ARG A 507 -3.00 19.99 1.68
CA ARG A 507 -2.29 19.52 2.87
C ARG A 507 -0.89 20.11 2.88
N TYR A 508 -0.42 20.48 4.07
CA TYR A 508 0.90 21.08 4.27
C TYR A 508 1.80 20.11 5.01
N THR A 509 3.07 20.03 4.61
CA THR A 509 4.07 19.17 5.26
C THR A 509 5.36 19.95 5.45
N MET A 510 6.20 19.50 6.36
CA MET A 510 7.54 20.04 6.60
C MET A 510 8.58 18.94 6.35
N LEU A 511 9.69 19.27 5.71
CA LEU A 511 10.80 18.34 5.59
C LEU A 511 11.30 17.98 7.00
N GLU A 512 11.65 16.71 7.20
CA GLU A 512 12.00 16.20 8.53
C GLU A 512 13.12 17.01 9.19
N THR A 513 14.20 17.30 8.46
CA THR A 513 15.31 18.11 8.98
C THR A 513 14.87 19.53 9.40
N VAL A 514 13.93 20.13 8.68
CA VAL A 514 13.35 21.45 9.04
C VAL A 514 12.43 21.30 10.25
N ARG A 515 11.68 20.19 10.35
CA ARG A 515 10.79 19.89 11.46
C ARG A 515 11.58 19.67 12.75
N GLU A 516 12.66 18.86 12.70
CA GLU A 516 13.57 18.66 13.85
C GLU A 516 14.11 19.99 14.36
N TYR A 517 14.63 20.84 13.45
CA TYR A 517 15.13 22.16 13.79
C TYR A 517 14.04 23.06 14.41
N ALA A 518 12.85 23.12 13.79
CA ALA A 518 11.74 23.90 14.28
C ALA A 518 11.25 23.42 15.66
N ARG A 519 11.30 22.09 15.90
CA ARG A 519 10.97 21.46 17.19
C ARG A 519 11.99 21.84 18.28
N GLU A 520 13.30 21.89 17.98
CA GLU A 520 14.29 22.43 18.91
C GLU A 520 13.94 23.86 19.31
N LYS A 521 13.64 24.72 18.31
CA LYS A 521 13.23 26.12 18.57
C LYS A 521 11.93 26.24 19.35
N LEU A 522 11.00 25.30 19.20
CA LEU A 522 9.76 25.24 19.98
C LEU A 522 10.05 24.88 21.44
N VAL A 523 10.94 23.93 21.69
CA VAL A 523 11.38 23.57 23.05
C VAL A 523 12.11 24.73 23.72
N ASP A 524 13.06 25.35 23.00
CA ASP A 524 13.82 26.51 23.49
C ASP A 524 12.91 27.70 23.86
N SER A 525 11.76 27.83 23.19
CA SER A 525 10.80 28.91 23.48
C SER A 525 9.92 28.68 24.72
N GLY A 526 9.93 27.45 25.26
CA GLY A 526 9.05 27.07 26.37
C GLY A 526 7.58 26.81 26.00
N GLU A 527 7.18 26.95 24.71
CA GLU A 527 5.79 26.79 24.27
C GLU A 527 5.39 25.31 24.01
N ALA A 528 6.36 24.38 24.07
CA ALA A 528 6.16 22.99 23.60
C ALA A 528 5.00 22.26 24.31
N SER A 529 4.88 22.40 25.62
CA SER A 529 3.80 21.76 26.41
C SER A 529 2.42 22.33 26.02
N THR A 530 2.30 23.65 25.92
CA THR A 530 1.05 24.34 25.54
C THR A 530 0.60 23.93 24.14
N LEU A 531 1.54 23.84 23.18
CA LEU A 531 1.21 23.44 21.80
C LEU A 531 0.82 21.97 21.68
N ARG A 532 1.49 21.07 22.40
CA ARG A 532 1.11 19.65 22.45
C ARG A 532 -0.27 19.47 23.05
N LYS A 533 -0.60 20.24 24.08
CA LYS A 533 -1.95 20.23 24.66
C LYS A 533 -2.99 20.71 23.64
N ARG A 534 -2.74 21.83 22.92
CA ARG A 534 -3.66 22.33 21.86
C ARG A 534 -3.80 21.32 20.72
N HIS A 535 -2.70 20.69 20.33
CA HIS A 535 -2.70 19.62 19.33
C HIS A 535 -3.58 18.44 19.80
N PHE A 536 -3.39 17.97 21.03
CA PHE A 536 -4.23 16.94 21.62
C PHE A 536 -5.71 17.38 21.67
N ASP A 537 -6.01 18.55 22.21
CA ASP A 537 -7.39 19.05 22.35
C ASP A 537 -8.12 19.11 20.99
N TYR A 538 -7.42 19.53 19.92
CA TYR A 538 -7.96 19.54 18.55
C TYR A 538 -8.29 18.14 18.05
N PHE A 539 -7.35 17.22 18.09
CA PHE A 539 -7.54 15.87 17.59
C PHE A 539 -8.49 15.06 18.47
N PHE A 540 -8.43 15.23 19.77
CA PHE A 540 -9.34 14.59 20.71
C PHE A 540 -10.79 15.04 20.50
N SER A 541 -11.05 16.35 20.36
CA SER A 541 -12.40 16.87 20.10
C SER A 541 -13.01 16.33 18.81
N SER A 542 -12.17 16.03 17.84
CA SER A 542 -12.60 15.49 16.54
C SER A 542 -13.04 14.02 16.60
N VAL A 543 -12.58 13.23 17.60
CA VAL A 543 -12.89 11.80 17.71
C VAL A 543 -13.66 11.42 18.97
N ALA A 544 -13.53 12.15 20.07
CA ALA A 544 -14.13 11.78 21.36
C ALA A 544 -15.67 11.81 21.38
N GLY A 545 -16.28 12.68 20.55
CA GLY A 545 -17.73 12.77 20.39
C GLY A 545 -18.33 11.85 19.31
N ALA A 546 -17.51 11.32 18.44
CA ALA A 546 -17.90 10.72 17.18
C ALA A 546 -17.56 9.21 17.09
N TRP A 547 -17.57 8.48 18.23
CA TRP A 547 -17.42 7.03 18.13
C TRP A 547 -18.50 6.47 17.23
N SER A 548 -18.09 5.85 16.13
CA SER A 548 -19.00 5.24 15.15
C SER A 548 -18.34 4.00 14.59
N PRO A 549 -19.03 2.86 14.57
CA PRO A 549 -18.56 1.65 13.90
C PRO A 549 -18.80 1.69 12.39
N THR A 550 -19.24 2.84 11.85
CA THR A 550 -19.64 3.00 10.45
C THR A 550 -18.44 2.95 9.50
N SER A 551 -18.74 2.74 8.22
CA SER A 551 -17.80 2.37 7.18
C SER A 551 -16.78 3.44 6.79
N ARG A 552 -15.78 3.02 5.99
CA ARG A 552 -14.69 3.79 5.40
C ARG A 552 -15.08 5.05 4.61
N ARG A 553 -16.37 5.25 4.28
CA ARG A 553 -16.88 6.44 3.57
C ARG A 553 -17.47 7.51 4.48
N ASP A 554 -17.62 7.22 5.77
CA ASP A 554 -17.93 8.26 6.73
C ASP A 554 -16.82 9.32 6.68
N PRO A 555 -17.15 10.63 6.49
CA PRO A 555 -16.18 11.71 6.50
C PRO A 555 -15.27 11.68 7.73
N ALA A 556 -15.78 11.29 8.90
CA ALA A 556 -14.99 11.11 10.11
C ALA A 556 -13.94 10.00 9.98
N THR A 557 -14.29 8.86 9.38
CA THR A 557 -13.35 7.75 9.14
C THR A 557 -12.29 8.12 8.12
N VAL A 558 -12.66 8.80 7.03
CA VAL A 558 -11.70 9.32 6.04
C VAL A 558 -10.73 10.30 6.70
N TRP A 559 -11.26 11.18 7.54
CA TRP A 559 -10.47 12.17 8.28
C TRP A 559 -9.52 11.49 9.28
N THR A 560 -9.99 10.55 10.10
CA THR A 560 -9.14 9.82 11.07
C THR A 560 -8.05 9.02 10.37
N ASN A 561 -8.32 8.47 9.19
CA ASN A 561 -7.32 7.79 8.40
C ASN A 561 -6.22 8.74 7.91
N LEU A 562 -6.57 9.94 7.45
CA LEU A 562 -5.61 10.94 7.01
C LEU A 562 -4.77 11.49 8.17
N GLU A 563 -5.36 11.63 9.35
CA GLU A 563 -4.74 12.22 10.54
C GLU A 563 -4.18 11.18 11.53
N TYR A 564 -4.09 9.92 11.15
CA TYR A 564 -3.70 8.81 12.03
C TYR A 564 -2.41 9.09 12.81
N GLU A 565 -1.36 9.61 12.16
CA GLU A 565 -0.08 9.89 12.82
C GLU A 565 -0.18 11.06 13.81
N ASN A 566 -1.02 12.05 13.51
CA ASN A 566 -1.32 13.13 14.47
C ASN A 566 -2.16 12.62 15.65
N LEU A 567 -3.13 11.74 15.41
CA LEU A 567 -3.92 11.08 16.46
C LEU A 567 -3.03 10.20 17.36
N ARG A 568 -2.08 9.49 16.76
CA ARG A 568 -1.10 8.69 17.50
C ARG A 568 -0.18 9.57 18.36
N ALA A 569 0.35 10.65 17.80
CA ALA A 569 1.16 11.61 18.56
C ALA A 569 0.37 12.27 19.72
N ALA A 570 -0.92 12.53 19.50
CA ALA A 570 -1.81 13.00 20.55
C ALA A 570 -2.02 11.94 21.65
N LEU A 571 -2.13 10.67 21.26
CA LEU A 571 -2.28 9.54 22.18
C LEU A 571 -1.01 9.34 23.03
N GLU A 572 0.16 9.33 22.42
CA GLU A 572 1.46 9.24 23.10
C GLU A 572 1.66 10.39 24.11
N TRP A 573 1.20 11.59 23.76
CA TRP A 573 1.30 12.73 24.67
C TRP A 573 0.36 12.60 25.88
N VAL A 574 -0.91 12.24 25.66
CA VAL A 574 -1.91 12.16 26.74
C VAL A 574 -1.66 10.98 27.68
N GLU A 575 -1.05 9.90 27.17
CA GLU A 575 -0.67 8.75 28.01
C GLU A 575 0.38 9.14 29.08
N ALA A 576 1.25 10.08 28.76
CA ALA A 576 2.25 10.60 29.71
C ALA A 576 1.68 11.61 30.72
N GLU A 577 0.44 12.10 30.52
CA GLU A 577 -0.17 13.10 31.40
C GLU A 577 -0.86 12.43 32.61
N PRO A 578 -0.74 12.98 33.84
CA PRO A 578 -1.39 12.43 35.00
C PRO A 578 -2.93 12.52 34.92
N ASN A 579 -3.63 11.48 35.41
CA ASN A 579 -5.10 11.40 35.43
C ASN A 579 -5.80 11.42 34.06
N SER A 580 -5.11 11.02 33.01
CA SER A 580 -5.59 11.06 31.62
C SER A 580 -6.27 9.77 31.15
N GLY A 581 -6.41 8.75 31.98
CA GLY A 581 -6.86 7.40 31.58
C GLY A 581 -8.17 7.39 30.78
N GLU A 582 -9.16 8.19 31.14
CA GLU A 582 -10.42 8.33 30.39
C GLU A 582 -10.19 8.89 28.98
N GLN A 583 -9.31 9.87 28.86
CA GLN A 583 -8.99 10.52 27.57
C GLN A 583 -8.21 9.57 26.65
N VAL A 584 -7.27 8.79 27.20
CA VAL A 584 -6.53 7.73 26.48
C VAL A 584 -7.51 6.72 25.88
N LEU A 585 -8.44 6.20 26.71
CA LEU A 585 -9.42 5.20 26.29
C LEU A 585 -10.36 5.75 25.19
N LEU A 586 -10.85 6.98 25.32
CA LEU A 586 -11.73 7.61 24.33
C LEU A 586 -11.00 7.88 23.01
N LEU A 587 -9.76 8.39 23.07
CA LEU A 587 -8.98 8.68 21.88
C LEU A 587 -8.63 7.39 21.11
N ALA A 588 -8.15 6.37 21.82
CA ALA A 588 -7.84 5.07 21.23
C ALA A 588 -9.07 4.41 20.59
N ALA A 589 -10.21 4.40 21.31
CA ALA A 589 -11.44 3.86 20.76
C ALA A 589 -11.93 4.64 19.51
N GLY A 590 -11.72 5.96 19.46
CA GLY A 590 -12.03 6.80 18.31
C GLY A 590 -11.16 6.54 17.07
N MET A 591 -10.02 5.87 17.24
CA MET A 591 -9.14 5.47 16.12
C MET A 591 -9.60 4.20 15.40
N LEU A 592 -10.69 3.55 15.81
CA LEU A 592 -11.19 2.29 15.21
C LEU A 592 -11.28 2.35 13.68
N GLY A 593 -11.94 3.37 13.13
CA GLY A 593 -12.11 3.51 11.67
C GLY A 593 -10.79 3.61 10.91
N ALA A 594 -9.81 4.34 11.46
CA ALA A 594 -8.48 4.45 10.88
C ALA A 594 -7.69 3.15 10.98
N ALA A 595 -7.76 2.42 12.10
CA ALA A 595 -7.11 1.13 12.28
C ALA A 595 -7.66 0.08 11.30
N LEU A 596 -8.99 0.04 11.11
CA LEU A 596 -9.64 -0.82 10.12
C LEU A 596 -9.19 -0.50 8.69
N SER A 597 -9.07 0.79 8.36
CA SER A 597 -8.66 1.23 7.03
C SER A 597 -7.20 0.91 6.72
N ARG A 598 -6.34 0.91 7.72
CA ARG A 598 -4.89 0.69 7.61
C ARG A 598 -4.45 -0.74 7.90
N GLY A 599 -5.38 -1.64 8.29
CA GLY A 599 -5.06 -3.01 8.67
C GLY A 599 -4.32 -3.13 10.02
N ARG A 600 -4.38 -2.09 10.87
CA ARG A 600 -3.71 -2.06 12.20
C ARG A 600 -4.64 -2.53 13.33
N ILE A 601 -5.40 -3.59 13.07
CA ILE A 601 -6.39 -4.13 14.02
C ILE A 601 -5.72 -4.67 15.28
N GLY A 602 -4.61 -5.41 15.12
CA GLY A 602 -3.88 -6.02 16.23
C GLY A 602 -3.21 -4.98 17.12
N GLU A 603 -2.53 -3.98 16.53
CA GLU A 603 -1.89 -2.88 17.25
C GLU A 603 -2.89 -2.13 18.14
N LEU A 604 -4.03 -1.73 17.58
CA LEU A 604 -5.06 -1.02 18.35
C LEU A 604 -5.69 -1.90 19.43
N ARG A 605 -5.92 -3.20 19.15
CA ARG A 605 -6.45 -4.14 20.15
C ARG A 605 -5.48 -4.32 21.29
N GLN A 606 -4.19 -4.51 21.01
CA GLN A 606 -3.17 -4.63 22.03
C GLN A 606 -3.11 -3.38 22.90
N PHE A 607 -3.02 -2.20 22.28
CA PHE A 607 -3.00 -0.93 23.00
C PHE A 607 -4.23 -0.74 23.90
N LEU A 608 -5.43 -1.02 23.38
CA LEU A 608 -6.66 -0.94 24.19
C LEU A 608 -6.65 -1.90 25.36
N ASN A 609 -6.16 -3.14 25.18
CA ASN A 609 -6.07 -4.10 26.26
C ASN A 609 -5.08 -3.64 27.37
N GLU A 610 -3.94 -3.09 26.98
CA GLU A 610 -2.94 -2.52 27.90
C GLU A 610 -3.50 -1.29 28.64
N ALA A 611 -4.13 -0.37 27.94
CA ALA A 611 -4.76 0.82 28.54
C ALA A 611 -5.91 0.44 29.48
N LEU A 612 -6.74 -0.54 29.12
CA LEU A 612 -7.80 -1.08 29.98
C LEU A 612 -7.25 -1.77 31.21
N ALA A 613 -6.14 -2.49 31.12
CA ALA A 613 -5.50 -3.14 32.25
C ALA A 613 -4.90 -2.14 33.24
N HIS A 614 -4.43 -0.99 32.78
CA HIS A 614 -3.92 0.10 33.63
C HIS A 614 -5.04 1.03 34.18
N SER A 615 -6.25 0.96 33.64
CA SER A 615 -7.38 1.75 34.09
C SER A 615 -8.04 1.15 35.33
N ASP A 616 -8.71 1.99 36.16
CA ASP A 616 -9.50 1.50 37.29
C ASP A 616 -10.62 0.56 36.81
N PRO A 617 -10.59 -0.76 37.18
CA PRO A 617 -11.59 -1.71 36.73
C PRO A 617 -13.00 -1.43 37.27
N THR A 618 -13.12 -0.60 38.31
CA THR A 618 -14.41 -0.23 38.94
C THR A 618 -14.98 1.05 38.32
N ALA A 619 -14.21 1.78 37.53
CA ALA A 619 -14.64 3.05 36.95
C ALA A 619 -15.77 2.83 35.93
N ALA A 620 -16.95 3.38 36.24
CA ALA A 620 -18.11 3.36 35.37
C ALA A 620 -18.08 4.61 34.45
N THR A 621 -17.09 4.67 33.53
CA THR A 621 -16.91 5.80 32.65
C THR A 621 -17.26 5.45 31.20
N ARG A 622 -17.59 6.46 30.38
CA ARG A 622 -17.87 6.28 28.95
C ARG A 622 -16.64 5.78 28.19
N GLY A 623 -15.45 6.31 28.51
CA GLY A 623 -14.20 5.90 27.88
C GLY A 623 -13.93 4.41 28.09
N ARG A 624 -14.02 3.91 29.30
CA ARG A 624 -13.87 2.48 29.57
C ARG A 624 -14.91 1.65 28.84
N ALA A 625 -16.18 2.07 28.83
CA ALA A 625 -17.25 1.33 28.17
C ALA A 625 -17.04 1.23 26.65
N VAL A 626 -16.66 2.33 25.99
CA VAL A 626 -16.43 2.39 24.55
C VAL A 626 -15.13 1.69 24.16
N ALA A 627 -14.08 1.76 24.98
CA ALA A 627 -12.84 1.02 24.79
C ALA A 627 -13.05 -0.50 24.86
N LEU A 628 -13.82 -0.99 25.83
CA LEU A 628 -14.23 -2.39 25.94
C LEU A 628 -15.03 -2.85 24.72
N LEU A 629 -15.99 -2.03 24.28
CA LEU A 629 -16.76 -2.30 23.05
C LEU A 629 -15.84 -2.38 21.83
N THR A 630 -14.92 -1.43 21.68
CA THR A 630 -13.97 -1.41 20.56
C THR A 630 -13.03 -2.63 20.59
N ALA A 631 -12.53 -3.01 21.76
CA ALA A 631 -11.72 -4.21 21.93
C ALA A 631 -12.49 -5.50 21.57
N ALA A 632 -13.78 -5.57 21.93
CA ALA A 632 -14.65 -6.69 21.57
C ALA A 632 -14.93 -6.75 20.06
N ILE A 633 -15.10 -5.60 19.40
CA ILE A 633 -15.25 -5.51 17.93
C ILE A 633 -13.99 -6.04 17.24
N LEU A 634 -12.82 -5.55 17.65
CA LEU A 634 -11.53 -5.93 17.07
C LEU A 634 -11.24 -7.44 17.28
N ALA A 635 -11.49 -7.97 18.48
CA ALA A 635 -11.36 -9.40 18.77
C ALA A 635 -12.24 -10.24 17.86
N GLY A 636 -13.49 -9.86 17.71
CA GLY A 636 -14.42 -10.57 16.85
C GLY A 636 -14.10 -10.48 15.36
N MET A 637 -13.50 -9.36 14.88
CA MET A 637 -13.01 -9.25 13.50
C MET A 637 -11.79 -10.14 13.24
N GLN A 638 -11.03 -10.47 14.28
CA GLN A 638 -9.94 -11.45 14.22
C GLN A 638 -10.42 -12.91 14.44
N GLY A 639 -11.74 -13.14 14.52
CA GLY A 639 -12.33 -14.48 14.75
C GLY A 639 -12.24 -14.97 16.21
N ASP A 640 -11.71 -14.15 17.13
CA ASP A 640 -11.53 -14.50 18.54
C ASP A 640 -12.81 -14.16 19.34
N ASN A 641 -13.87 -14.91 19.08
CA ASN A 641 -15.16 -14.71 19.72
C ASN A 641 -15.12 -14.98 21.23
N GLN A 642 -14.20 -15.83 21.71
CA GLN A 642 -14.03 -16.12 23.13
C GLN A 642 -13.48 -14.89 23.86
N ALA A 643 -12.44 -14.25 23.33
CA ALA A 643 -11.89 -13.03 23.90
C ALA A 643 -12.84 -11.83 23.79
N ALA A 644 -13.75 -11.81 22.82
CA ALA A 644 -14.75 -10.76 22.68
C ALA A 644 -15.86 -10.79 23.74
N ARG A 645 -16.19 -11.97 24.32
CA ARG A 645 -17.34 -12.15 25.21
C ARG A 645 -17.31 -11.29 26.47
N VAL A 646 -16.19 -11.33 27.19
CA VAL A 646 -16.06 -10.63 28.48
C VAL A 646 -16.11 -9.11 28.29
N PRO A 647 -15.29 -8.52 27.38
CA PRO A 647 -15.35 -7.08 27.14
C PRO A 647 -16.73 -6.61 26.64
N ALA A 648 -17.37 -7.36 25.74
CA ALA A 648 -18.70 -7.02 25.23
C ALA A 648 -19.76 -7.01 26.35
N GLY A 649 -19.76 -8.01 27.23
CA GLY A 649 -20.67 -8.09 28.36
C GLY A 649 -20.45 -6.97 29.39
N GLU A 650 -19.20 -6.62 29.68
CA GLU A 650 -18.86 -5.48 30.55
C GLU A 650 -19.26 -4.15 29.93
N ALA A 651 -19.02 -3.97 28.61
CA ALA A 651 -19.47 -2.78 27.89
C ALA A 651 -21.00 -2.60 27.96
N VAL A 652 -21.78 -3.68 27.76
CA VAL A 652 -23.25 -3.63 27.90
C VAL A 652 -23.66 -3.17 29.29
N ARG A 653 -23.05 -3.73 30.34
CA ARG A 653 -23.35 -3.35 31.73
C ARG A 653 -23.09 -1.87 31.99
N LEU A 654 -21.92 -1.36 31.55
CA LEU A 654 -21.51 0.03 31.75
C LEU A 654 -22.37 0.99 30.93
N LEU A 655 -22.58 0.70 29.63
CA LEU A 655 -23.35 1.56 28.73
C LEU A 655 -24.82 1.66 29.14
N ARG A 656 -25.37 0.57 29.67
CA ARG A 656 -26.74 0.58 30.25
C ARG A 656 -26.82 1.46 31.50
N ALA A 657 -25.84 1.37 32.39
CA ALA A 657 -25.79 2.21 33.59
C ALA A 657 -25.60 3.70 33.27
N LEU A 658 -24.86 3.99 32.18
CA LEU A 658 -24.58 5.36 31.73
C LEU A 658 -25.68 5.93 30.82
N GLY A 659 -26.71 5.14 30.45
CA GLY A 659 -27.78 5.56 29.56
C GLY A 659 -27.36 5.84 28.11
N GLN A 660 -26.21 5.29 27.66
CA GLN A 660 -25.66 5.48 26.31
C GLN A 660 -26.31 4.50 25.32
N LYS A 661 -27.54 4.83 24.87
CA LYS A 661 -28.41 3.93 24.09
C LYS A 661 -27.78 3.46 22.79
N ARG A 662 -27.08 4.35 22.06
CA ARG A 662 -26.49 4.01 20.75
C ARG A 662 -25.36 3.00 20.90
N GLU A 663 -24.40 3.32 21.73
CA GLU A 663 -23.26 2.43 22.00
C GLU A 663 -23.73 1.11 22.64
N LEU A 664 -24.77 1.15 23.51
CA LEU A 664 -25.40 -0.05 24.09
C LEU A 664 -25.96 -0.97 23.00
N ALA A 665 -26.64 -0.42 22.00
CA ALA A 665 -27.18 -1.21 20.91
C ALA A 665 -26.09 -1.97 20.15
N TYR A 666 -24.97 -1.32 19.83
CA TYR A 666 -23.82 -1.97 19.20
C TYR A 666 -23.11 -2.98 20.11
N ALA A 667 -23.04 -2.71 21.40
CA ALA A 667 -22.46 -3.65 22.37
C ALA A 667 -23.30 -4.93 22.47
N LEU A 668 -24.61 -4.83 22.49
CA LEU A 668 -25.55 -5.95 22.46
C LEU A 668 -25.40 -6.78 21.18
N GLY A 669 -25.24 -6.13 20.02
CA GLY A 669 -24.92 -6.80 18.76
C GLY A 669 -23.61 -7.59 18.81
N ASN A 670 -22.59 -7.07 19.49
CA ASN A 670 -21.32 -7.78 19.67
C ASN A 670 -21.43 -8.93 20.69
N VAL A 671 -22.22 -8.80 21.75
CA VAL A 671 -22.54 -9.92 22.67
C VAL A 671 -23.21 -11.05 21.87
N ALA A 672 -24.18 -10.72 21.03
CA ALA A 672 -24.86 -11.72 20.21
C ALA A 672 -23.92 -12.43 19.24
N ARG A 673 -23.05 -11.68 18.56
CA ARG A 673 -22.04 -12.23 17.65
C ARG A 673 -21.04 -13.12 18.37
N ALA A 674 -20.55 -12.71 19.53
CA ALA A 674 -19.62 -13.50 20.35
C ALA A 674 -20.28 -14.75 20.97
N SER A 675 -21.62 -14.85 20.94
CA SER A 675 -22.41 -15.92 21.53
C SER A 675 -23.29 -16.62 20.48
N VAL A 676 -22.87 -16.69 19.21
CA VAL A 676 -23.66 -17.28 18.10
C VAL A 676 -24.11 -18.72 18.41
N GLY A 677 -23.31 -19.52 19.13
CA GLY A 677 -23.68 -20.89 19.52
C GLY A 677 -24.66 -21.00 20.71
N ASP A 678 -25.08 -19.87 21.30
CA ASP A 678 -25.98 -19.84 22.45
C ASP A 678 -27.21 -18.93 22.18
N PRO A 679 -28.32 -19.50 21.66
CA PRO A 679 -29.53 -18.74 21.32
C PRO A 679 -30.18 -18.08 22.55
N THR A 680 -29.90 -18.57 23.77
CA THR A 680 -30.47 -17.98 24.98
C THR A 680 -29.85 -16.65 25.36
N ILE A 681 -28.62 -16.38 24.88
CA ILE A 681 -27.91 -15.12 25.06
C ILE A 681 -28.09 -14.24 23.80
N SER A 682 -27.85 -14.81 22.63
CA SER A 682 -27.83 -14.04 21.37
C SER A 682 -29.20 -13.48 20.98
N GLY A 683 -30.28 -14.25 21.16
CA GLY A 683 -31.64 -13.86 20.79
C GLY A 683 -32.13 -12.60 21.52
N PRO A 684 -32.15 -12.60 22.87
CA PRO A 684 -32.53 -11.41 23.64
C PRO A 684 -31.66 -10.17 23.34
N ALA A 685 -30.33 -10.35 23.19
CA ALA A 685 -29.40 -9.26 22.91
C ALA A 685 -29.70 -8.61 21.54
N LEU A 686 -29.96 -9.38 20.49
CA LEU A 686 -30.33 -8.89 19.16
C LEU A 686 -31.67 -8.16 19.16
N LYS A 687 -32.66 -8.70 19.90
CA LYS A 687 -33.99 -8.08 20.02
C LYS A 687 -33.89 -6.71 20.69
N GLU A 688 -33.15 -6.59 21.80
CA GLU A 688 -32.95 -5.33 22.51
C GLU A 688 -32.14 -4.34 21.65
N SER A 689 -31.06 -4.80 21.01
CA SER A 689 -30.22 -4.00 20.09
C SER A 689 -31.08 -3.37 18.99
N ARG A 690 -31.90 -4.19 18.31
CA ARG A 690 -32.79 -3.74 17.25
C ARG A 690 -33.78 -2.67 17.74
N ALA A 691 -34.44 -2.91 18.88
CA ALA A 691 -35.41 -1.97 19.44
C ALA A 691 -34.78 -0.60 19.76
N LEU A 692 -33.55 -0.59 20.30
CA LEU A 692 -32.82 0.64 20.57
C LEU A 692 -32.44 1.40 19.29
N LEU A 693 -32.01 0.70 18.23
CA LEU A 693 -31.65 1.30 16.96
C LEU A 693 -32.87 1.84 16.24
N GLU A 694 -34.03 1.17 16.32
CA GLU A 694 -35.32 1.66 15.81
C GLU A 694 -35.77 2.92 16.55
N GLU A 695 -35.64 2.97 17.88
CA GLU A 695 -35.90 4.17 18.69
C GLU A 695 -35.03 5.37 18.29
N LEU A 696 -33.75 5.10 17.95
CA LEU A 696 -32.77 6.12 17.58
C LEU A 696 -32.85 6.52 16.11
N GLY A 697 -33.61 5.79 15.28
CA GLY A 697 -33.65 6.01 13.83
C GLY A 697 -32.32 5.71 13.14
N ASP A 698 -31.46 4.85 13.73
CA ASP A 698 -30.15 4.49 13.18
C ASP A 698 -30.32 3.42 12.08
N GLU A 699 -30.65 3.85 10.86
CA GLU A 699 -30.90 2.95 9.71
C GLU A 699 -29.69 2.08 9.38
N TRP A 700 -28.47 2.61 9.55
CA TRP A 700 -27.25 1.82 9.33
C TRP A 700 -27.12 0.71 10.38
N GLY A 701 -27.32 1.04 11.64
CA GLY A 701 -27.31 0.06 12.74
C GLY A 701 -28.39 -1.01 12.56
N ILE A 702 -29.62 -0.62 12.16
CA ILE A 702 -30.71 -1.55 11.86
C ILE A 702 -30.29 -2.51 10.73
N ALA A 703 -29.69 -1.99 9.64
CA ALA A 703 -29.24 -2.81 8.53
C ALA A 703 -28.18 -3.84 8.98
N MET A 704 -27.23 -3.43 9.82
CA MET A 704 -26.19 -4.32 10.38
C MET A 704 -26.76 -5.41 11.27
N ILE A 705 -27.69 -5.08 12.17
CA ILE A 705 -28.32 -6.07 13.06
C ILE A 705 -29.21 -7.03 12.25
N LEU A 706 -29.94 -6.55 11.28
CA LEU A 706 -30.71 -7.40 10.35
C LEU A 706 -29.78 -8.39 9.62
N PHE A 707 -28.62 -7.93 9.14
CA PHE A 707 -27.64 -8.82 8.54
C PHE A 707 -27.18 -9.92 9.52
N VAL A 708 -26.79 -9.56 10.74
CA VAL A 708 -26.32 -10.52 11.76
C VAL A 708 -27.41 -11.54 12.12
N ILE A 709 -28.65 -11.10 12.32
CA ILE A 709 -29.80 -11.98 12.61
C ILE A 709 -30.02 -12.96 11.48
N SER A 710 -30.02 -12.43 10.25
CA SER A 710 -30.41 -13.19 9.04
C SER A 710 -29.31 -14.13 8.56
N ASP A 711 -28.05 -13.77 8.72
CA ASP A 711 -26.93 -14.66 8.45
C ASP A 711 -26.93 -15.83 9.45
N GLY A 712 -27.19 -15.56 10.73
CA GLY A 712 -27.41 -16.61 11.71
C GLY A 712 -28.64 -17.48 11.46
N ALA A 713 -29.72 -16.93 10.87
CA ALA A 713 -30.88 -17.70 10.43
C ALA A 713 -30.52 -18.62 9.26
N LEU A 714 -29.74 -18.14 8.30
CA LEU A 714 -29.21 -18.93 7.18
C LEU A 714 -28.38 -20.12 7.68
N ASP A 715 -27.50 -19.91 8.64
CA ASP A 715 -26.66 -20.97 9.22
C ASP A 715 -27.46 -22.03 10.00
N ARG A 716 -28.68 -21.71 10.46
CA ARG A 716 -29.61 -22.64 11.11
C ARG A 716 -30.61 -23.29 10.15
N GLY A 717 -30.60 -22.92 8.88
CA GLY A 717 -31.52 -23.41 7.86
C GLY A 717 -32.89 -22.72 7.84
N ASP A 718 -33.08 -21.60 8.55
CA ASP A 718 -34.28 -20.78 8.47
C ASP A 718 -34.17 -19.80 7.26
N TYR A 719 -34.37 -20.37 6.08
CA TYR A 719 -34.12 -19.70 4.81
C TYR A 719 -35.12 -18.57 4.51
N GLU A 720 -36.37 -18.65 5.00
CA GLU A 720 -37.39 -17.65 4.80
C GLU A 720 -37.05 -16.37 5.58
N SER A 721 -36.78 -16.49 6.88
CA SER A 721 -36.37 -15.37 7.72
C SER A 721 -35.06 -14.74 7.23
N ALA A 722 -34.10 -15.58 6.80
CA ALA A 722 -32.83 -15.12 6.26
C ALA A 722 -33.04 -14.24 5.00
N ARG A 723 -33.87 -14.71 4.06
CA ARG A 723 -34.16 -14.00 2.82
C ARG A 723 -34.77 -12.62 3.07
N ALA A 724 -35.78 -12.56 3.92
CA ALA A 724 -36.48 -11.32 4.24
C ALA A 724 -35.54 -10.28 4.86
N GLY A 725 -34.79 -10.68 5.86
CA GLY A 725 -33.90 -9.77 6.60
C GLY A 725 -32.66 -9.34 5.80
N LEU A 726 -32.03 -10.26 5.04
CA LEU A 726 -30.90 -9.92 4.17
C LEU A 726 -31.30 -8.92 3.09
N THR A 727 -32.49 -9.10 2.46
CA THR A 727 -33.01 -8.18 1.45
C THR A 727 -33.26 -6.79 2.05
N GLN A 728 -33.85 -6.73 3.24
CA GLN A 728 -34.07 -5.47 3.96
C GLN A 728 -32.74 -4.80 4.33
N SER A 729 -31.74 -5.58 4.78
CA SER A 729 -30.39 -5.08 5.11
C SER A 729 -29.71 -4.43 3.89
N VAL A 730 -29.72 -5.10 2.72
CA VAL A 730 -29.17 -4.52 1.48
C VAL A 730 -29.88 -3.22 1.13
N THR A 731 -31.22 -3.19 1.24
CA THR A 731 -32.03 -2.02 0.91
C THR A 731 -31.68 -0.82 1.80
N LEU A 732 -31.53 -1.05 3.10
CA LEU A 732 -31.17 -0.01 4.07
C LEU A 732 -29.74 0.50 3.85
N PHE A 733 -28.74 -0.39 3.65
CA PHE A 733 -27.38 0.03 3.35
C PHE A 733 -27.28 0.86 2.06
N ARG A 734 -28.03 0.48 1.02
CA ARG A 734 -28.11 1.26 -0.21
C ARG A 734 -28.77 2.62 0.02
N LYS A 735 -29.85 2.67 0.83
CA LYS A 735 -30.55 3.91 1.20
C LYS A 735 -29.64 4.90 1.93
N VAL A 736 -28.83 4.43 2.86
CA VAL A 736 -27.86 5.28 3.59
C VAL A 736 -26.58 5.56 2.81
N GLY A 737 -26.46 5.05 1.57
CA GLY A 737 -25.32 5.28 0.68
C GLY A 737 -24.09 4.44 0.98
N ASP A 738 -24.16 3.46 1.90
CA ASP A 738 -23.05 2.57 2.24
C ASP A 738 -23.07 1.29 1.41
N LEU A 739 -22.62 1.42 0.17
CA LEU A 739 -22.51 0.27 -0.74
C LEU A 739 -21.52 -0.81 -0.25
N GLN A 740 -20.49 -0.41 0.49
CA GLN A 740 -19.49 -1.36 1.02
C GLN A 740 -20.10 -2.28 2.08
N ALA A 741 -20.88 -1.74 3.00
CA ALA A 741 -21.56 -2.53 4.02
C ALA A 741 -22.62 -3.46 3.38
N SER A 742 -23.22 -3.08 2.24
CA SER A 742 -24.20 -3.94 1.55
C SER A 742 -23.59 -5.22 0.95
N THR A 743 -22.27 -5.29 0.80
CA THR A 743 -21.61 -6.46 0.16
C THR A 743 -21.72 -7.74 0.96
N SER A 744 -21.71 -7.69 2.29
CA SER A 744 -21.82 -8.88 3.13
C SER A 744 -23.22 -9.53 3.03
N PRO A 745 -24.35 -8.80 3.20
CA PRO A 745 -25.65 -9.40 2.98
C PRO A 745 -25.92 -9.80 1.51
N LEU A 746 -25.27 -9.17 0.51
CA LEU A 746 -25.33 -9.64 -0.88
C LEU A 746 -24.69 -11.02 -1.05
N VAL A 747 -23.55 -11.27 -0.43
CA VAL A 747 -22.88 -12.58 -0.43
C VAL A 747 -23.76 -13.63 0.26
N SER A 748 -24.37 -13.30 1.40
CA SER A 748 -25.29 -14.23 2.10
C SER A 748 -26.56 -14.53 1.28
N LEU A 749 -27.08 -13.53 0.54
CA LEU A 749 -28.16 -13.77 -0.44
C LEU A 749 -27.71 -14.68 -1.59
N GLY A 750 -26.46 -14.57 -2.03
CA GLY A 750 -25.86 -15.48 -3.01
C GLY A 750 -25.80 -16.91 -2.50
N ARG A 751 -25.37 -17.14 -1.24
CA ARG A 751 -25.41 -18.47 -0.59
C ARG A 751 -26.85 -19.01 -0.53
N LEU A 752 -27.81 -18.16 -0.21
CA LEU A 752 -29.21 -18.53 -0.16
C LEU A 752 -29.77 -18.94 -1.55
N ALA A 753 -29.37 -18.21 -2.60
CA ALA A 753 -29.74 -18.56 -3.97
C ALA A 753 -29.13 -19.93 -4.40
N CYS A 754 -27.96 -20.30 -3.89
CA CYS A 754 -27.41 -21.65 -4.08
C CYS A 754 -28.28 -22.74 -3.41
N VAL A 755 -28.88 -22.47 -2.24
CA VAL A 755 -29.82 -23.39 -1.60
C VAL A 755 -31.07 -23.61 -2.48
N ASP A 756 -31.55 -22.53 -3.12
CA ASP A 756 -32.70 -22.58 -4.05
C ASP A 756 -32.37 -23.23 -5.40
N GLY A 757 -31.09 -23.49 -5.71
CA GLY A 757 -30.64 -23.95 -7.03
C GLY A 757 -30.62 -22.85 -8.10
N ASP A 758 -30.84 -21.59 -7.74
CA ASP A 758 -30.79 -20.42 -8.64
C ASP A 758 -29.36 -19.88 -8.76
N TYR A 759 -28.50 -20.66 -9.40
CA TYR A 759 -27.08 -20.33 -9.55
C TYR A 759 -26.81 -19.06 -10.38
N PRO A 760 -27.56 -18.74 -11.44
CA PRO A 760 -27.40 -17.47 -12.15
C PRO A 760 -27.60 -16.25 -11.24
N ARG A 761 -28.62 -16.28 -10.38
CA ARG A 761 -28.89 -15.25 -9.39
C ARG A 761 -27.80 -15.18 -8.30
N ALA A 762 -27.36 -16.36 -7.81
CA ALA A 762 -26.27 -16.45 -6.85
C ALA A 762 -25.01 -15.75 -7.36
N ARG A 763 -24.64 -16.04 -8.60
CA ARG A 763 -23.50 -15.44 -9.30
C ARG A 763 -23.64 -13.93 -9.41
N ALA A 764 -24.79 -13.44 -9.92
CA ALA A 764 -25.02 -12.00 -10.09
C ALA A 764 -24.89 -11.22 -8.77
N LEU A 765 -25.38 -11.76 -7.65
CA LEU A 765 -25.29 -11.13 -6.32
C LEU A 765 -23.84 -11.07 -5.81
N VAL A 766 -23.07 -12.15 -5.98
CA VAL A 766 -21.69 -12.21 -5.53
C VAL A 766 -20.76 -11.39 -6.44
N ASP A 767 -20.99 -11.37 -7.76
CA ASP A 767 -20.26 -10.52 -8.71
C ASP A 767 -20.49 -9.03 -8.43
N GLU A 768 -21.73 -8.63 -8.08
CA GLU A 768 -22.02 -7.26 -7.62
C GLU A 768 -21.19 -6.91 -6.38
N ALA A 769 -21.19 -7.80 -5.37
CA ALA A 769 -20.41 -7.61 -4.17
C ALA A 769 -18.90 -7.51 -4.47
N LEU A 770 -18.38 -8.38 -5.35
CA LEU A 770 -16.96 -8.38 -5.75
C LEU A 770 -16.59 -7.08 -6.48
N THR A 771 -17.48 -6.59 -7.36
CA THR A 771 -17.25 -5.32 -8.09
C THR A 771 -17.12 -4.14 -7.13
N ILE A 772 -18.03 -4.04 -6.15
CA ILE A 772 -17.99 -3.00 -5.13
C ILE A 772 -16.70 -3.11 -4.29
N ARG A 773 -16.28 -4.33 -3.93
CA ARG A 773 -15.07 -4.58 -3.13
C ARG A 773 -13.78 -4.29 -3.88
N LYS A 774 -13.72 -4.58 -5.18
CA LYS A 774 -12.59 -4.22 -6.06
C LYS A 774 -12.40 -2.72 -6.15
N GLN A 775 -13.47 -1.95 -6.30
CA GLN A 775 -13.42 -0.49 -6.32
C GLN A 775 -12.91 0.13 -5.00
N ALA A 776 -13.03 -0.60 -3.91
CA ALA A 776 -12.56 -0.16 -2.58
C ALA A 776 -11.11 -0.58 -2.28
N GLU A 777 -10.46 -1.32 -3.18
CA GLU A 777 -9.08 -1.83 -3.03
C GLU A 777 -8.84 -2.54 -1.69
N ASN A 778 -9.83 -3.35 -1.23
CA ASN A 778 -9.75 -4.07 0.04
C ASN A 778 -9.48 -5.57 -0.19
N PRO A 779 -8.22 -6.04 -0.07
CA PRO A 779 -7.84 -7.42 -0.33
C PRO A 779 -8.56 -8.44 0.57
N TRP A 780 -8.84 -8.09 1.84
CA TRP A 780 -9.57 -8.95 2.76
C TRP A 780 -11.01 -9.21 2.28
N GLN A 781 -11.71 -8.15 1.91
CA GLN A 781 -13.08 -8.30 1.38
C GLN A 781 -13.09 -8.97 0.00
N MET A 782 -12.06 -8.76 -0.81
CA MET A 782 -11.92 -9.45 -2.10
C MET A 782 -11.77 -10.95 -1.92
N SER A 783 -10.93 -11.41 -0.98
CA SER A 783 -10.74 -12.85 -0.73
C SER A 783 -12.01 -13.54 -0.26
N LEU A 784 -12.83 -12.87 0.58
CA LEU A 784 -14.16 -13.37 0.97
C LEU A 784 -15.11 -13.50 -0.24
N ALA A 785 -15.15 -12.51 -1.14
CA ALA A 785 -16.03 -12.56 -2.31
C ALA A 785 -15.58 -13.62 -3.32
N LEU A 786 -14.28 -13.78 -3.53
CA LEU A 786 -13.71 -14.82 -4.41
C LEU A 786 -14.04 -16.23 -3.88
N ASN A 787 -13.91 -16.46 -2.56
CA ASN A 787 -14.34 -17.72 -1.96
C ASN A 787 -15.83 -17.98 -2.21
N SER A 788 -16.69 -16.98 -2.01
CA SER A 788 -18.13 -17.13 -2.21
C SER A 788 -18.48 -17.38 -3.69
N LEU A 789 -17.79 -16.72 -4.62
CA LEU A 789 -17.97 -16.97 -6.06
C LEU A 789 -17.48 -18.38 -6.45
N GLY A 790 -16.40 -18.85 -5.85
CA GLY A 790 -15.92 -20.22 -5.99
C GLY A 790 -16.92 -21.24 -5.46
N GLU A 791 -17.60 -20.94 -4.32
CA GLU A 791 -18.67 -21.80 -3.80
C GLU A 791 -19.88 -21.87 -4.74
N VAL A 792 -20.29 -20.77 -5.36
CA VAL A 792 -21.33 -20.78 -6.39
C VAL A 792 -20.93 -21.70 -7.53
N ALA A 793 -19.69 -21.60 -8.03
CA ALA A 793 -19.18 -22.48 -9.09
C ALA A 793 -19.15 -23.96 -8.65
N ARG A 794 -18.83 -24.25 -7.37
CA ARG A 794 -18.94 -25.61 -6.80
C ARG A 794 -20.38 -26.12 -6.78
N CYS A 795 -21.34 -25.28 -6.39
CA CYS A 795 -22.77 -25.65 -6.42
C CYS A 795 -23.25 -25.97 -7.84
N GLU A 796 -22.71 -25.27 -8.85
CA GLU A 796 -22.94 -25.56 -10.27
C GLU A 796 -22.27 -26.86 -10.77
N GLY A 797 -21.34 -27.41 -9.99
CA GLY A 797 -20.51 -28.56 -10.42
C GLY A 797 -19.33 -28.17 -11.33
N ASP A 798 -19.04 -26.89 -11.49
CA ASP A 798 -17.98 -26.35 -12.34
C ASP A 798 -16.64 -26.21 -11.55
N ALA A 799 -16.00 -27.36 -11.31
CA ALA A 799 -14.70 -27.42 -10.62
C ALA A 799 -13.58 -26.65 -11.35
N PRO A 800 -13.46 -26.68 -12.69
CA PRO A 800 -12.47 -25.89 -13.44
C PRO A 800 -12.59 -24.38 -13.20
N ARG A 801 -13.80 -23.87 -13.01
CA ARG A 801 -14.06 -22.46 -12.72
C ARG A 801 -13.84 -22.13 -11.23
N ALA A 802 -14.18 -23.06 -10.35
CA ALA A 802 -14.05 -22.88 -8.90
C ALA A 802 -12.57 -22.82 -8.45
N ALA A 803 -11.71 -23.69 -9.01
CA ALA A 803 -10.32 -23.80 -8.60
C ALA A 803 -9.52 -22.47 -8.62
N PRO A 804 -9.46 -21.71 -9.73
CA PRO A 804 -8.70 -20.46 -9.77
C PRO A 804 -9.24 -19.40 -8.81
N LEU A 805 -10.55 -19.35 -8.56
CA LEU A 805 -11.16 -18.42 -7.61
C LEU A 805 -10.70 -18.71 -6.18
N PHE A 806 -10.66 -19.98 -5.79
CA PHE A 806 -10.16 -20.35 -4.47
C PHE A 806 -8.64 -20.21 -4.32
N GLU A 807 -7.86 -20.45 -5.37
CA GLU A 807 -6.41 -20.23 -5.34
C GLU A 807 -6.08 -18.71 -5.22
N GLU A 808 -6.79 -17.85 -5.93
CA GLU A 808 -6.65 -16.39 -5.78
C GLU A 808 -7.07 -15.93 -4.38
N ALA A 809 -8.20 -16.42 -3.87
CA ALA A 809 -8.65 -16.14 -2.51
C ALA A 809 -7.65 -16.63 -1.46
N LEU A 810 -7.10 -17.84 -1.63
CA LEU A 810 -6.07 -18.42 -0.75
C LEU A 810 -4.80 -17.59 -0.75
N THR A 811 -4.37 -17.11 -1.92
CA THR A 811 -3.20 -16.26 -2.07
C THR A 811 -3.40 -14.95 -1.31
N LEU A 812 -4.50 -14.24 -1.56
CA LEU A 812 -4.84 -13.01 -0.85
C LEU A 812 -4.97 -13.22 0.67
N ALA A 813 -5.61 -14.32 1.08
CA ALA A 813 -5.80 -14.63 2.50
C ALA A 813 -4.49 -14.98 3.21
N ARG A 814 -3.59 -15.71 2.55
CA ARG A 814 -2.24 -16.00 3.08
C ARG A 814 -1.43 -14.73 3.21
N ASP A 815 -1.52 -13.84 2.24
CA ASP A 815 -0.87 -12.53 2.23
C ASP A 815 -1.35 -11.67 3.40
N LEU A 816 -2.64 -11.72 3.69
CA LEU A 816 -3.25 -11.01 4.83
C LEU A 816 -3.02 -11.71 6.18
N GLY A 817 -2.52 -12.94 6.19
CA GLY A 817 -2.40 -13.74 7.41
C GLY A 817 -3.75 -14.14 8.04
N ASP A 818 -4.84 -14.17 7.28
CA ASP A 818 -6.17 -14.51 7.76
C ASP A 818 -6.39 -16.03 7.75
N ASP A 819 -6.16 -16.67 8.91
CA ASP A 819 -6.31 -18.12 9.09
C ASP A 819 -7.75 -18.62 8.84
N MET A 820 -8.76 -17.77 9.04
CA MET A 820 -10.15 -18.12 8.78
C MET A 820 -10.39 -18.30 7.28
N ILE A 821 -10.01 -17.30 6.48
CA ILE A 821 -10.20 -17.35 5.03
C ILE A 821 -9.25 -18.39 4.40
N VAL A 822 -8.02 -18.50 4.89
CA VAL A 822 -7.08 -19.57 4.47
C VAL A 822 -7.70 -20.94 4.66
N SER A 823 -8.24 -21.22 5.87
CA SER A 823 -8.87 -22.50 6.16
C SER A 823 -10.11 -22.76 5.31
N TRP A 824 -10.89 -21.73 5.01
CA TRP A 824 -12.05 -21.82 4.14
C TRP A 824 -11.66 -22.10 2.68
N SER A 825 -10.69 -21.39 2.12
CA SER A 825 -10.17 -21.64 0.77
C SER A 825 -9.57 -23.05 0.64
N LEU A 826 -8.79 -23.49 1.64
CA LEU A 826 -8.22 -24.85 1.66
C LEU A 826 -9.29 -25.93 1.70
N HIS A 827 -10.35 -25.74 2.49
CA HIS A 827 -11.50 -26.65 2.55
C HIS A 827 -12.16 -26.78 1.17
N ASN A 828 -12.45 -25.67 0.52
CA ASN A 828 -13.06 -25.65 -0.81
C ASN A 828 -12.16 -26.27 -1.88
N LEU A 829 -10.85 -25.98 -1.87
CA LEU A 829 -9.87 -26.62 -2.75
C LEU A 829 -9.75 -28.13 -2.48
N GLY A 830 -9.98 -28.59 -1.24
CA GLY A 830 -10.11 -29.99 -0.88
C GLY A 830 -11.25 -30.67 -1.64
N HIS A 831 -12.43 -30.04 -1.70
CA HIS A 831 -13.57 -30.51 -2.46
C HIS A 831 -13.33 -30.50 -3.97
N VAL A 832 -12.71 -29.47 -4.52
CA VAL A 832 -12.33 -29.42 -5.93
C VAL A 832 -11.39 -30.58 -6.29
N ALA A 833 -10.37 -30.83 -5.44
CA ALA A 833 -9.45 -31.94 -5.63
C ALA A 833 -10.17 -33.31 -5.54
N LEU A 834 -11.15 -33.43 -4.63
CA LEU A 834 -11.97 -34.64 -4.47
C LEU A 834 -12.83 -34.95 -5.71
N GLN A 835 -13.42 -33.92 -6.32
CA GLN A 835 -14.16 -34.02 -7.59
C GLN A 835 -13.25 -34.42 -8.77
N ALA A 836 -12.02 -33.94 -8.78
CA ALA A 836 -11.00 -34.29 -9.78
C ALA A 836 -10.35 -35.68 -9.55
N GLY A 837 -10.76 -36.40 -8.49
CA GLY A 837 -10.19 -37.74 -8.15
C GLY A 837 -8.84 -37.70 -7.45
N GLY A 838 -8.32 -36.52 -7.10
CA GLY A 838 -7.02 -36.31 -6.43
C GLY A 838 -7.11 -36.52 -4.90
N LEU A 839 -7.32 -37.75 -4.43
CA LEU A 839 -7.57 -38.08 -3.03
C LEU A 839 -6.46 -37.60 -2.07
N ALA A 840 -5.19 -37.68 -2.47
CA ALA A 840 -4.07 -37.26 -1.64
C ALA A 840 -4.03 -35.74 -1.45
N THR A 841 -4.25 -35.01 -2.55
CA THR A 841 -4.33 -33.54 -2.52
C THR A 841 -5.53 -33.09 -1.67
N ALA A 842 -6.70 -33.73 -1.86
CA ALA A 842 -7.89 -33.46 -1.07
C ALA A 842 -7.65 -33.68 0.43
N ALA A 843 -7.04 -34.82 0.79
CA ALA A 843 -6.72 -35.15 2.19
C ALA A 843 -5.76 -34.14 2.82
N ALA A 844 -4.72 -33.73 2.10
CA ALA A 844 -3.77 -32.72 2.58
C ALA A 844 -4.46 -31.37 2.83
N ARG A 845 -5.31 -30.91 1.90
CA ARG A 845 -6.04 -29.65 2.00
C ARG A 845 -7.06 -29.66 3.15
N PHE A 846 -7.88 -30.72 3.30
CA PHE A 846 -8.82 -30.82 4.41
C PHE A 846 -8.10 -30.89 5.75
N ARG A 847 -6.98 -31.64 5.85
CA ARG A 847 -6.20 -31.72 7.07
C ARG A 847 -5.60 -30.36 7.46
N GLU A 848 -5.01 -29.63 6.53
CA GLU A 848 -4.45 -28.29 6.75
C GLU A 848 -5.56 -27.34 7.25
N SER A 849 -6.72 -27.34 6.60
CA SER A 849 -7.90 -26.59 7.01
C SER A 849 -8.38 -26.96 8.41
N LEU A 850 -8.50 -28.25 8.72
CA LEU A 850 -8.99 -28.75 10.00
C LEU A 850 -8.06 -28.38 11.16
N LEU A 851 -6.73 -28.47 10.97
CA LEU A 851 -5.73 -28.07 11.97
C LEU A 851 -5.84 -26.60 12.38
N MET A 852 -6.24 -25.74 11.45
CA MET A 852 -6.49 -24.31 11.73
C MET A 852 -7.79 -24.11 12.51
N ARG A 853 -8.86 -24.83 12.15
CA ARG A 853 -10.22 -24.67 12.71
C ARG A 853 -10.38 -25.27 14.10
N ARG A 854 -9.66 -26.34 14.44
CA ARG A 854 -9.82 -27.07 15.70
C ARG A 854 -9.58 -26.24 16.96
N ARG A 855 -8.83 -25.14 16.87
CA ARG A 855 -8.55 -24.23 17.99
C ARG A 855 -9.82 -23.58 18.58
N GLY A 856 -10.88 -23.47 17.77
CA GLY A 856 -12.18 -22.93 18.17
C GLY A 856 -13.14 -23.94 18.79
N GLY A 857 -12.75 -25.23 18.91
CA GLY A 857 -13.62 -26.31 19.39
C GLY A 857 -14.62 -26.83 18.34
N PRO A 858 -15.57 -27.70 18.75
CA PRO A 858 -16.60 -28.26 17.87
C PRO A 858 -17.44 -27.15 17.22
N SER A 859 -17.57 -27.19 15.91
CA SER A 859 -18.30 -26.17 15.12
C SER A 859 -18.75 -26.74 13.78
N VAL A 860 -19.68 -26.06 13.09
CA VAL A 860 -20.11 -26.41 11.73
C VAL A 860 -18.93 -26.50 10.77
N ASN A 861 -17.94 -25.60 10.91
CA ASN A 861 -16.74 -25.59 10.08
C ASN A 861 -15.83 -26.81 10.29
N VAL A 862 -15.73 -27.30 11.53
CA VAL A 862 -15.01 -28.55 11.84
C VAL A 862 -15.78 -29.75 11.30
N ALA A 863 -17.11 -29.78 11.47
CA ALA A 863 -17.98 -30.80 10.90
C ALA A 863 -17.85 -30.90 9.39
N ALA A 864 -17.81 -29.75 8.68
CA ALA A 864 -17.59 -29.71 7.23
C ALA A 864 -16.26 -30.36 6.82
N GLY A 865 -15.15 -30.04 7.53
CA GLY A 865 -13.84 -30.66 7.29
C GLY A 865 -13.85 -32.17 7.50
N LEU A 866 -14.51 -32.66 8.56
CA LEU A 866 -14.67 -34.10 8.84
C LEU A 866 -15.54 -34.78 7.78
N ALA A 867 -16.60 -34.14 7.25
CA ALA A 867 -17.42 -34.66 6.17
C ALA A 867 -16.59 -34.87 4.89
N GLY A 868 -15.68 -33.93 4.55
CA GLY A 868 -14.73 -34.07 3.45
C GLY A 868 -13.80 -35.29 3.63
N LEU A 869 -13.26 -35.47 4.82
CA LEU A 869 -12.42 -36.65 5.15
C LEU A 869 -13.21 -37.95 5.16
N ALA A 870 -14.48 -37.95 5.57
CA ALA A 870 -15.38 -39.10 5.46
C ALA A 870 -15.58 -39.49 4.00
N SER A 871 -15.79 -38.51 3.10
CA SER A 871 -15.87 -38.70 1.65
C SER A 871 -14.61 -39.35 1.07
N ILE A 872 -13.43 -38.94 1.57
CA ILE A 872 -12.15 -39.52 1.19
C ILE A 872 -12.05 -40.98 1.68
N ALA A 873 -12.42 -41.27 2.94
CA ALA A 873 -12.41 -42.61 3.50
C ALA A 873 -13.29 -43.58 2.67
N LEU A 874 -14.47 -43.13 2.25
CA LEU A 874 -15.35 -43.92 1.38
C LEU A 874 -14.69 -44.23 0.04
N ARG A 875 -14.05 -43.22 -0.61
CA ARG A 875 -13.43 -43.41 -1.93
C ARG A 875 -12.14 -44.20 -1.88
N SER A 876 -11.42 -44.20 -0.75
CA SER A 876 -10.24 -45.04 -0.50
C SER A 876 -10.54 -46.45 -0.01
N GLY A 877 -11.79 -46.87 -0.04
CA GLY A 877 -12.18 -48.21 0.32
C GLY A 877 -12.27 -48.51 1.82
N ALA A 878 -12.50 -47.49 2.66
CA ALA A 878 -12.65 -47.56 4.09
C ALA A 878 -14.06 -47.13 4.58
N PRO A 879 -15.15 -47.83 4.16
CA PRO A 879 -16.51 -47.42 4.52
C PRO A 879 -16.81 -47.41 6.01
N PRO A 880 -16.21 -48.27 6.88
CA PRO A 880 -16.45 -48.18 8.33
C PRO A 880 -15.96 -46.88 8.95
N GLU A 881 -14.78 -46.41 8.54
CA GLU A 881 -14.21 -45.11 8.95
C GLU A 881 -15.05 -43.95 8.45
N ALA A 882 -15.54 -44.04 7.22
CA ALA A 882 -16.46 -43.05 6.66
C ALA A 882 -17.75 -42.94 7.49
N ALA A 883 -18.35 -44.08 7.86
CA ALA A 883 -19.56 -44.12 8.69
C ALA A 883 -19.35 -43.52 10.09
N ARG A 884 -18.20 -43.78 10.73
CA ARG A 884 -17.86 -43.16 12.03
C ARG A 884 -17.72 -41.64 11.89
N LEU A 885 -16.99 -41.16 10.88
CA LEU A 885 -16.82 -39.74 10.63
C LEU A 885 -18.17 -39.05 10.34
N PHE A 886 -19.06 -39.64 9.53
CA PHE A 886 -20.41 -39.11 9.32
C PHE A 886 -21.24 -39.05 10.58
N GLY A 887 -21.10 -40.08 11.48
CA GLY A 887 -21.75 -40.06 12.78
C GLY A 887 -21.28 -38.88 13.67
N ALA A 888 -19.99 -38.60 13.66
CA ALA A 888 -19.41 -37.49 14.37
C ALA A 888 -19.88 -36.12 13.81
N VAL A 889 -19.93 -36.01 12.48
CA VAL A 889 -20.45 -34.79 11.78
C VAL A 889 -21.89 -34.52 12.26
N GLU A 890 -22.75 -35.51 12.29
CA GLU A 890 -24.13 -35.37 12.71
C GLU A 890 -24.25 -34.89 14.18
N ALA A 891 -23.47 -35.49 15.09
CA ALA A 891 -23.44 -35.07 16.49
C ALA A 891 -22.95 -33.63 16.68
N MET A 892 -21.95 -33.21 15.88
CA MET A 892 -21.45 -31.83 15.90
C MET A 892 -22.46 -30.82 15.37
N LEU A 893 -23.17 -31.15 14.29
CA LEU A 893 -24.18 -30.27 13.70
C LEU A 893 -25.36 -30.08 14.67
N GLU A 894 -25.81 -31.18 15.32
CA GLU A 894 -26.85 -31.10 16.35
C GLU A 894 -26.41 -30.25 17.55
N SER A 895 -25.16 -30.42 18.02
CA SER A 895 -24.60 -29.63 19.12
C SER A 895 -24.44 -28.16 18.76
N ALA A 896 -24.05 -27.88 17.52
CA ALA A 896 -23.86 -26.52 17.04
C ALA A 896 -25.17 -25.84 16.58
N HIS A 897 -26.31 -26.58 16.56
CA HIS A 897 -27.59 -26.13 16.05
C HIS A 897 -27.45 -25.53 14.62
N GLY A 898 -26.59 -26.11 13.77
CA GLY A 898 -26.24 -25.59 12.46
C GLY A 898 -26.40 -26.62 11.33
N VAL A 899 -26.33 -26.14 10.10
CA VAL A 899 -26.36 -26.95 8.88
C VAL A 899 -25.08 -26.73 8.09
N LEU A 900 -24.68 -27.74 7.29
CA LEU A 900 -23.53 -27.61 6.39
C LEU A 900 -23.87 -26.64 5.24
N PRO A 901 -22.81 -26.01 4.64
CA PRO A 901 -22.95 -25.27 3.39
C PRO A 901 -23.62 -26.16 2.32
N PRO A 902 -24.45 -25.61 1.42
CA PRO A 902 -25.26 -26.39 0.47
C PRO A 902 -24.43 -27.35 -0.37
N ALA A 903 -23.28 -26.93 -0.88
CA ALA A 903 -22.38 -27.76 -1.68
C ALA A 903 -21.78 -28.93 -0.87
N ASP A 904 -21.51 -28.72 0.42
CA ASP A 904 -20.94 -29.75 1.31
C ASP A 904 -22.01 -30.75 1.71
N GLU A 905 -23.23 -30.28 2.02
CA GLU A 905 -24.37 -31.12 2.38
C GLU A 905 -24.77 -32.05 1.23
N HIS A 906 -24.76 -31.55 0.00
CA HIS A 906 -25.03 -32.39 -1.19
C HIS A 906 -24.03 -33.55 -1.30
N VAL A 907 -22.73 -33.27 -1.11
CA VAL A 907 -21.68 -34.33 -1.15
C VAL A 907 -21.84 -35.28 0.03
N ARG A 908 -22.05 -34.78 1.26
CA ARG A 908 -22.23 -35.58 2.47
C ARG A 908 -23.39 -36.56 2.35
N SER A 909 -24.55 -36.05 1.94
CA SER A 909 -25.77 -36.84 1.82
C SER A 909 -25.61 -37.97 0.80
N ALA A 910 -25.04 -37.69 -0.37
CA ALA A 910 -24.77 -38.70 -1.40
C ALA A 910 -23.77 -39.78 -0.92
N ASP A 911 -22.67 -39.36 -0.29
CA ASP A 911 -21.63 -40.26 0.16
C ASP A 911 -22.05 -41.08 1.39
N MET A 912 -22.91 -40.56 2.26
CA MET A 912 -23.51 -41.30 3.37
C MET A 912 -24.42 -42.43 2.88
N VAL A 913 -25.25 -42.18 1.86
CA VAL A 913 -26.05 -43.18 1.19
C VAL A 913 -25.18 -44.27 0.55
N ALA A 914 -24.13 -43.85 -0.15
CA ALA A 914 -23.18 -44.77 -0.78
C ALA A 914 -22.42 -45.63 0.26
N THR A 915 -22.06 -45.05 1.40
CA THR A 915 -21.41 -45.76 2.52
C THR A 915 -22.34 -46.85 3.09
N ARG A 916 -23.60 -46.48 3.33
CA ARG A 916 -24.63 -47.39 3.82
C ARG A 916 -24.89 -48.57 2.89
N ASN A 917 -24.96 -48.27 1.58
CA ASN A 917 -25.16 -49.29 0.55
C ASN A 917 -23.98 -50.28 0.46
N ARG A 918 -22.73 -49.81 0.70
CA ARG A 918 -21.52 -50.68 0.67
C ARG A 918 -21.39 -51.53 1.91
N MET A 919 -21.83 -51.05 3.08
CA MET A 919 -21.67 -51.73 4.36
C MET A 919 -22.90 -52.60 4.70
N GLY A 920 -24.06 -52.27 4.18
CA GLY A 920 -25.34 -52.76 4.68
C GLY A 920 -25.81 -52.04 5.94
N ASP A 921 -27.11 -52.08 6.26
CA ASP A 921 -27.73 -51.29 7.30
C ASP A 921 -27.16 -51.52 8.72
N GLY A 922 -27.01 -52.76 9.14
CA GLY A 922 -26.55 -53.08 10.49
C GLY A 922 -25.15 -52.61 10.81
N PRO A 923 -24.14 -52.94 10.03
CA PRO A 923 -22.77 -52.46 10.22
C PRO A 923 -22.64 -50.92 10.10
N PHE A 924 -23.41 -50.29 9.17
CA PHE A 924 -23.43 -48.85 9.06
C PHE A 924 -23.94 -48.18 10.32
N VAL A 925 -25.10 -48.61 10.86
CA VAL A 925 -25.70 -48.04 12.07
C VAL A 925 -24.79 -48.23 13.27
N ALA A 926 -24.09 -49.35 13.41
CA ALA A 926 -23.15 -49.58 14.48
C ALA A 926 -21.97 -48.58 14.41
N ALA A 927 -21.29 -48.51 13.28
CA ALA A 927 -20.15 -47.58 13.08
C ALA A 927 -20.58 -46.10 13.20
N PHE A 928 -21.74 -45.72 12.72
CA PHE A 928 -22.30 -44.39 12.83
C PHE A 928 -22.56 -44.00 14.30
N ARG A 929 -23.09 -44.92 15.11
CA ARG A 929 -23.26 -44.70 16.56
C ARG A 929 -21.94 -44.55 17.29
N GLU A 930 -20.92 -45.34 16.95
CA GLU A 930 -19.59 -45.20 17.52
C GLU A 930 -19.04 -43.78 17.22
N GLY A 931 -19.18 -43.29 15.98
CA GLY A 931 -18.75 -41.97 15.62
C GLY A 931 -19.50 -40.85 16.36
N ARG A 932 -20.80 -40.98 16.60
CA ARG A 932 -21.59 -40.04 17.40
C ARG A 932 -21.12 -39.93 18.85
N ALA A 933 -20.58 -41.01 19.41
CA ALA A 933 -20.11 -41.08 20.80
C ALA A 933 -18.61 -40.72 20.93
N ALA A 934 -17.88 -40.60 19.85
CA ALA A 934 -16.44 -40.37 19.87
C ALA A 934 -16.07 -38.99 20.42
N SER A 935 -15.00 -38.92 21.20
CA SER A 935 -14.41 -37.67 21.65
C SER A 935 -13.72 -36.91 20.52
N PHE A 936 -13.50 -35.62 20.72
CA PHE A 936 -12.84 -34.77 19.70
C PHE A 936 -11.42 -35.27 19.37
N ASP A 937 -10.67 -35.75 20.38
CA ASP A 937 -9.30 -36.29 20.18
C ASP A 937 -9.30 -37.59 19.38
N GLU A 938 -10.30 -38.48 19.61
CA GLU A 938 -10.48 -39.73 18.82
C GLU A 938 -10.82 -39.40 17.38
N LEU A 939 -11.61 -38.36 17.12
CA LEU A 939 -11.96 -37.89 15.78
C LEU A 939 -10.75 -37.33 15.04
N ASP A 940 -9.90 -36.55 15.73
CA ASP A 940 -8.66 -36.02 15.17
C ASP A 940 -7.66 -37.12 14.79
N ALA A 941 -7.59 -38.17 15.66
CA ALA A 941 -6.78 -39.35 15.36
C ALA A 941 -7.31 -40.14 14.15
N MET A 942 -8.63 -40.34 14.02
CA MET A 942 -9.25 -40.97 12.85
C MET A 942 -9.06 -40.18 11.59
N ALA A 943 -9.25 -38.84 11.63
CA ALA A 943 -9.03 -37.94 10.53
C ALA A 943 -7.58 -37.97 10.04
N SER A 944 -6.63 -37.98 11.00
CA SER A 944 -5.20 -38.11 10.70
C SER A 944 -4.85 -39.46 10.09
N ALA A 945 -5.43 -40.56 10.59
CA ALA A 945 -5.19 -41.90 10.07
C ALA A 945 -5.68 -42.07 8.62
N VAL A 946 -6.84 -41.50 8.26
CA VAL A 946 -7.35 -41.47 6.86
C VAL A 946 -6.37 -40.73 5.95
N ALA A 947 -5.87 -39.55 6.37
CA ALA A 947 -4.94 -38.74 5.58
C ALA A 947 -3.56 -39.42 5.38
N VAL A 948 -3.03 -40.09 6.41
CA VAL A 948 -1.75 -40.82 6.38
C VAL A 948 -1.82 -42.06 5.50
N ARG A 949 -2.92 -42.83 5.55
CA ARG A 949 -3.10 -44.02 4.69
C ARG A 949 -2.95 -43.68 3.20
N ILE A 950 -3.58 -42.56 2.78
CA ILE A 950 -3.57 -42.14 1.37
C ILE A 950 -2.19 -41.66 0.95
N SER A 951 -1.48 -40.95 1.84
CA SER A 951 -0.09 -40.52 1.57
C SER A 951 0.89 -41.69 1.52
N GLY A 952 0.65 -42.74 2.28
CA GLY A 952 1.47 -43.98 2.29
C GLY A 952 1.21 -44.96 1.12
N GLU A 953 0.03 -44.92 0.52
CA GLU A 953 -0.30 -45.72 -0.69
C GLU A 953 0.36 -45.14 -1.96
N LEU A 954 0.71 -43.85 -1.99
CA LEU A 954 1.44 -43.20 -3.09
C LEU A 954 2.96 -43.42 -3.03
N LEU A 955 3.47 -43.89 -1.89
CA LEU A 955 4.89 -44.20 -1.70
C LEU A 955 5.19 -45.72 -1.95
N ARG A 956 4.18 -46.52 -2.25
CA ARG A 956 4.27 -47.88 -2.71
C ARG A 956 3.85 -48.00 -4.19
#